data_31cb5a5634466d85a8077d382e1a965e
#
_entry.id   31cb5a5634466d85a8077d382e1a965e
#
_cell.length_a   1.000
_cell.length_b   1.000
_cell.length_c   1.000
_cell.angle_alpha   90.00
_cell.angle_beta   90.00
_cell.angle_gamma   90.00
#
_symmetry.space_group_name_H-M   'P 1'
#
loop_
_entity.id
_entity.type
_entity.pdbx_description
1 polymer ?
#
loop_
_entity_poly.entity_id
_entity_poly.type
_entity_poly.pdbx_seq_one_letter_code
_entity_poly.pdbx_strand_id
1 'polypeptide(L)'
;MEKSYQDAKGETSEKDVTYAYNSAGERVSMKDQTGKSSYEYDALGRITKVTSGSEKDVSYVYDDADNLQAIVYPDGTKISYEYDLNDNLVKLTDRNGKVTTYKHDALNRVTEVVRSNGTKTEVSYDAEDHITKIVNTCGSCGKVISTYEYKYNDQGYVVSETATELEAGTRKTPSWEDWYNWGDTQKETDKADCEHQEKEIQTTRTYEYDDNWELTRCTEKVEGGKKTVHNYTYDKIGNRTSYEKIEDGVSKAKYNYKYNDSNQLIKRTNAKIWGDPGTTYSYDKDGNLIQECDKTNSADPVTYEYTAENRLAVVKQGGTVLMAAMYDGDNNRVFELDNTYKWEDCYGDEVLIPENQRTEDGNSPKEQLASLVKGGSNAKGYTLTEYINDINRENTEVLAEYGADEKVRQAYTYGESGIGERISVDKSTESSYYLYDGRNSVTGILTENANLTNSYQYDPYGNLTSGTADGVNYYGYNGESTNVKTGLQYLRARYYNAENGTFTTEDSDLGTTKNPLTRNRYAYTSNNPVNYDDPTGHSWWKKAASAVKRVGKKIANTAKKVVKNVVNTVKNVAKTVVNTVKKAVGWVQNTAKNPKKAIQKAKNAVQNKYRQAQNKLNNTYNKIVSKGSQLIRYAKQKYAEKKQQFTDFVSYVSQRTKEIRANVSRELCSVTERAFDKKIVSNENGKLQV
;
A
#
# COMPACT_ATOMS: atom_id res chain seq x y z
N MET A 1 -26.37 -3.19 8.57
CA MET A 1 -26.05 -4.27 7.60
C MET A 1 -25.26 -5.31 8.36
N GLU A 2 -25.46 -6.57 8.08
CA GLU A 2 -24.86 -7.69 8.80
C GLU A 2 -24.34 -8.71 7.80
N LYS A 3 -23.16 -9.30 8.08
CA LYS A 3 -22.66 -10.53 7.44
C LYS A 3 -22.78 -11.62 8.50
N SER A 4 -23.45 -12.72 8.20
CA SER A 4 -23.57 -13.84 9.10
C SER A 4 -22.97 -15.09 8.47
N TYR A 5 -22.25 -15.86 9.29
CA TYR A 5 -21.48 -17.03 8.87
C TYR A 5 -22.12 -18.27 9.45
N GLN A 6 -22.66 -19.13 8.57
CA GLN A 6 -23.30 -20.38 8.96
C GLN A 6 -22.65 -21.55 8.23
N ASP A 7 -22.46 -22.66 8.92
CA ASP A 7 -22.05 -23.92 8.31
C ASP A 7 -23.20 -24.57 7.52
N ALA A 8 -22.91 -25.70 6.87
CA ALA A 8 -23.92 -26.46 6.11
C ALA A 8 -25.11 -26.96 6.95
N LYS A 9 -25.01 -26.91 8.28
CA LYS A 9 -26.08 -27.29 9.24
C LYS A 9 -26.81 -26.07 9.77
N GLY A 10 -26.39 -24.84 9.40
CA GLY A 10 -26.98 -23.60 9.90
C GLY A 10 -26.42 -23.17 11.27
N GLU A 11 -25.35 -23.81 11.76
CA GLU A 11 -24.67 -23.39 12.99
C GLU A 11 -23.73 -22.22 12.68
N THR A 12 -23.65 -21.23 13.58
CA THR A 12 -22.77 -20.08 13.43
C THR A 12 -21.33 -20.53 13.57
N SER A 13 -20.53 -20.43 12.50
CA SER A 13 -19.14 -20.87 12.47
C SER A 13 -18.16 -19.80 12.95
N GLU A 14 -18.53 -18.53 12.81
CA GLU A 14 -17.74 -17.35 13.19
C GLU A 14 -18.66 -16.26 13.76
N LYS A 15 -18.07 -15.24 14.42
CA LYS A 15 -18.84 -14.09 14.90
C LYS A 15 -19.34 -13.26 13.72
N ASP A 16 -20.62 -12.93 13.72
CA ASP A 16 -21.24 -12.07 12.72
C ASP A 16 -20.58 -10.69 12.66
N VAL A 17 -20.48 -10.14 11.45
CA VAL A 17 -19.99 -8.78 11.25
C VAL A 17 -21.17 -7.84 11.06
N THR A 18 -21.27 -6.81 11.92
CA THR A 18 -22.32 -5.81 11.85
C THR A 18 -21.78 -4.43 11.50
N TYR A 19 -22.49 -3.71 10.65
CA TYR A 19 -22.12 -2.38 10.19
C TYR A 19 -23.21 -1.37 10.49
N ALA A 20 -22.82 -0.17 10.98
CA ALA A 20 -23.71 0.96 11.10
C ALA A 20 -23.27 2.10 10.18
N TYR A 21 -24.25 2.84 9.65
CA TYR A 21 -24.04 3.95 8.73
C TYR A 21 -24.79 5.19 9.21
N ASN A 22 -24.25 6.37 8.93
CA ASN A 22 -24.94 7.64 9.17
C ASN A 22 -25.93 7.95 8.01
N SER A 23 -26.62 9.09 8.11
CA SER A 23 -27.58 9.53 7.09
C SER A 23 -26.97 9.90 5.74
N ALA A 24 -25.66 10.12 5.67
CA ALA A 24 -24.90 10.35 4.43
C ALA A 24 -24.47 9.04 3.75
N GLY A 25 -24.72 7.88 4.38
CA GLY A 25 -24.28 6.57 3.89
C GLY A 25 -22.83 6.23 4.24
N GLU A 26 -22.17 7.00 5.11
CA GLU A 26 -20.82 6.76 5.58
C GLU A 26 -20.85 5.76 6.74
N ARG A 27 -19.96 4.76 6.75
CA ARG A 27 -19.86 3.74 7.79
C ARG A 27 -19.31 4.35 9.08
N VAL A 28 -20.09 4.37 10.14
CA VAL A 28 -19.71 4.93 11.45
C VAL A 28 -19.23 3.87 12.43
N SER A 29 -19.58 2.61 12.25
CA SER A 29 -19.01 1.51 13.02
C SER A 29 -19.03 0.18 12.30
N MET A 30 -18.12 -0.70 12.69
CA MET A 30 -18.04 -2.12 12.36
C MET A 30 -17.80 -2.88 13.66
N LYS A 31 -18.53 -3.97 13.88
CA LYS A 31 -18.30 -4.89 15.00
C LYS A 31 -18.09 -6.29 14.44
N ASP A 32 -17.03 -6.93 14.83
CA ASP A 32 -16.59 -8.25 14.40
C ASP A 32 -15.89 -9.00 15.54
N GLN A 33 -15.17 -10.07 15.23
CA GLN A 33 -14.42 -10.88 16.19
C GLN A 33 -13.27 -10.12 16.86
N THR A 34 -12.72 -9.07 16.24
CA THR A 34 -11.61 -8.26 16.77
C THR A 34 -12.08 -7.14 17.69
N GLY A 35 -13.42 -6.91 17.77
CA GLY A 35 -14.02 -5.87 18.60
C GLY A 35 -14.93 -4.93 17.82
N LYS A 36 -15.11 -3.72 18.32
CA LYS A 36 -15.92 -2.67 17.68
C LYS A 36 -15.03 -1.55 17.18
N SER A 37 -14.89 -1.42 15.87
CA SER A 37 -14.25 -0.27 15.24
C SER A 37 -15.24 0.87 14.99
N SER A 38 -14.77 2.11 15.07
CA SER A 38 -15.56 3.31 14.76
C SER A 38 -14.83 4.25 13.81
N TYR A 39 -15.61 5.05 13.06
CA TYR A 39 -15.12 5.91 11.99
C TYR A 39 -15.74 7.29 12.08
N GLU A 40 -14.90 8.33 11.98
CA GLU A 40 -15.33 9.72 11.92
C GLU A 40 -14.95 10.33 10.57
N TYR A 41 -15.80 11.26 10.10
CA TYR A 41 -15.64 11.89 8.81
C TYR A 41 -15.75 13.41 8.92
N ASP A 42 -15.10 14.12 8.02
CA ASP A 42 -15.32 15.54 7.85
C ASP A 42 -16.53 15.83 6.93
N ALA A 43 -16.82 17.11 6.75
CA ALA A 43 -17.94 17.56 5.91
C ALA A 43 -17.78 17.21 4.40
N LEU A 44 -16.62 16.71 3.99
CA LEU A 44 -16.31 16.25 2.62
C LEU A 44 -16.38 14.73 2.49
N GLY A 45 -16.70 14.00 3.58
CA GLY A 45 -16.77 12.55 3.62
C GLY A 45 -15.38 11.88 3.69
N ARG A 46 -14.34 12.60 4.11
CA ARG A 46 -13.00 12.02 4.32
C ARG A 46 -12.90 11.48 5.73
N ILE A 47 -12.29 10.31 5.90
CA ILE A 47 -12.02 9.74 7.22
C ILE A 47 -11.09 10.67 7.98
N THR A 48 -11.49 11.12 9.16
CA THR A 48 -10.68 11.95 10.07
C THR A 48 -10.17 11.16 11.27
N LYS A 49 -10.87 10.06 11.62
CA LYS A 49 -10.45 9.18 12.71
C LYS A 49 -10.97 7.77 12.51
N VAL A 50 -10.14 6.81 12.86
CA VAL A 50 -10.49 5.40 12.98
C VAL A 50 -10.09 4.95 14.39
N THR A 51 -11.05 4.39 15.14
CA THR A 51 -10.76 3.68 16.39
C THR A 51 -10.85 2.19 16.09
N SER A 52 -9.82 1.43 16.36
CA SER A 52 -9.79 -0.03 16.16
C SER A 52 -10.66 -0.77 17.17
N GLY A 53 -10.89 -2.07 16.95
CA GLY A 53 -11.59 -2.94 17.89
C GLY A 53 -10.90 -3.06 19.27
N SER A 54 -9.61 -2.75 19.35
CA SER A 54 -8.78 -2.67 20.56
C SER A 54 -8.65 -1.25 21.12
N GLU A 55 -9.54 -0.33 20.72
CA GLU A 55 -9.62 1.06 21.19
C GLU A 55 -8.39 1.92 20.88
N LYS A 56 -7.64 1.58 19.83
CA LYS A 56 -6.48 2.37 19.35
C LYS A 56 -6.89 3.31 18.24
N ASP A 57 -6.58 4.59 18.39
CA ASP A 57 -6.98 5.68 17.50
C ASP A 57 -5.93 5.98 16.44
N VAL A 58 -6.34 6.06 15.19
CA VAL A 58 -5.56 6.67 14.11
C VAL A 58 -6.33 7.88 13.58
N SER A 59 -5.72 9.07 13.57
CA SER A 59 -6.37 10.27 13.07
C SER A 59 -5.67 10.82 11.83
N TYR A 60 -6.47 11.44 10.95
CA TYR A 60 -6.01 11.98 9.67
C TYR A 60 -6.35 13.47 9.58
N VAL A 61 -5.36 14.26 9.20
CA VAL A 61 -5.51 15.70 8.99
C VAL A 61 -5.28 16.00 7.51
N TYR A 62 -6.15 16.83 6.93
CA TYR A 62 -6.06 17.21 5.52
C TYR A 62 -5.90 18.70 5.36
N ASP A 63 -5.18 19.12 4.32
CA ASP A 63 -5.09 20.52 3.93
C ASP A 63 -6.32 20.98 3.14
N ASP A 64 -6.39 22.29 2.82
CA ASP A 64 -7.46 22.87 1.99
C ASP A 64 -7.45 22.37 0.54
N ALA A 65 -6.36 21.76 0.12
CA ALA A 65 -6.18 21.21 -1.21
C ALA A 65 -6.55 19.72 -1.30
N ASP A 66 -7.05 19.12 -0.21
CA ASP A 66 -7.44 17.71 -0.09
C ASP A 66 -6.27 16.74 0.01
N ASN A 67 -5.06 17.23 0.31
CA ASN A 67 -3.91 16.36 0.57
C ASN A 67 -3.90 15.93 2.03
N LEU A 68 -3.42 14.72 2.30
CA LEU A 68 -3.18 14.24 3.65
C LEU A 68 -2.01 15.04 4.26
N GLN A 69 -2.29 15.87 5.26
CA GLN A 69 -1.30 16.71 5.92
C GLN A 69 -0.62 16.01 7.10
N ALA A 70 -1.36 15.14 7.81
CA ALA A 70 -0.79 14.37 8.91
C ALA A 70 -1.57 13.08 9.18
N ILE A 71 -0.84 12.09 9.74
CA ILE A 71 -1.38 10.91 10.40
C ILE A 71 -0.94 10.97 11.86
N VAL A 72 -1.89 10.84 12.79
CA VAL A 72 -1.63 10.76 14.23
C VAL A 72 -1.79 9.31 14.66
N TYR A 73 -0.77 8.77 15.29
CA TYR A 73 -0.70 7.40 15.79
C TYR A 73 -1.41 7.25 17.14
N PRO A 74 -1.74 6.02 17.57
CA PRO A 74 -2.42 5.81 18.86
C PRO A 74 -1.67 6.36 20.09
N ASP A 75 -0.35 6.44 20.04
CA ASP A 75 0.49 7.01 21.09
C ASP A 75 0.59 8.55 21.06
N GLY A 76 -0.15 9.21 20.16
CA GLY A 76 -0.18 10.65 19.97
C GLY A 76 0.98 11.21 19.13
N THR A 77 1.96 10.40 18.75
CA THR A 77 2.99 10.81 17.79
C THR A 77 2.39 11.00 16.40
N LYS A 78 3.04 11.78 15.55
CA LYS A 78 2.48 12.07 14.21
C LYS A 78 3.53 12.09 13.11
N ILE A 79 3.11 11.72 11.92
CA ILE A 79 3.80 12.00 10.66
C ILE A 79 3.14 13.21 10.01
N SER A 80 3.94 14.11 9.44
CA SER A 80 3.45 15.29 8.72
C SER A 80 3.98 15.32 7.29
N TYR A 81 3.15 15.81 6.36
CA TYR A 81 3.41 15.86 4.92
C TYR A 81 3.27 17.28 4.40
N GLU A 82 4.22 17.72 3.57
CA GLU A 82 4.18 19.01 2.89
C GLU A 82 4.24 18.79 1.36
N TYR A 83 3.44 19.55 0.62
CA TYR A 83 3.25 19.36 -0.82
C TYR A 83 3.56 20.65 -1.59
N ASP A 84 4.00 20.50 -2.84
CA ASP A 84 4.15 21.63 -3.76
C ASP A 84 2.80 22.04 -4.39
N LEU A 85 2.84 23.04 -5.25
CA LEU A 85 1.63 23.54 -5.95
C LEU A 85 1.01 22.53 -6.94
N ASN A 86 1.74 21.46 -7.28
CA ASN A 86 1.28 20.37 -8.15
C ASN A 86 0.79 19.16 -7.34
N ASP A 87 0.72 19.28 -5.98
CA ASP A 87 0.35 18.23 -5.06
C ASP A 87 1.36 17.06 -5.02
N ASN A 88 2.61 17.33 -5.34
CA ASN A 88 3.69 16.38 -5.10
C ASN A 88 4.18 16.49 -3.66
N LEU A 89 4.42 15.36 -3.01
CA LEU A 89 5.04 15.34 -1.68
C LEU A 89 6.48 15.87 -1.80
N VAL A 90 6.79 16.98 -1.12
CA VAL A 90 8.15 17.54 -1.12
C VAL A 90 8.89 17.32 0.18
N LYS A 91 8.14 17.13 1.28
CA LYS A 91 8.73 16.87 2.58
C LYS A 91 7.81 16.04 3.44
N LEU A 92 8.41 15.11 4.15
CA LEU A 92 7.80 14.29 5.19
C LEU A 92 8.59 14.53 6.48
N THR A 93 7.88 14.70 7.59
CA THR A 93 8.48 14.68 8.94
C THR A 93 7.88 13.50 9.67
N ASP A 94 8.71 12.55 10.09
CA ASP A 94 8.26 11.34 10.77
C ASP A 94 7.88 11.59 12.25
N ARG A 95 7.46 10.54 12.93
CA ARG A 95 7.02 10.58 14.32
C ARG A 95 8.11 11.01 15.32
N ASN A 96 9.39 10.90 14.96
CA ASN A 96 10.56 11.28 15.74
C ASN A 96 11.10 12.68 15.36
N GLY A 97 10.39 13.40 14.46
CA GLY A 97 10.78 14.71 13.95
C GLY A 97 11.85 14.66 12.86
N LYS A 98 12.21 13.47 12.36
CA LYS A 98 13.20 13.30 11.29
C LYS A 98 12.59 13.60 9.94
N VAL A 99 13.37 14.23 9.06
CA VAL A 99 12.88 14.78 7.78
C VAL A 99 13.37 13.95 6.61
N THR A 100 12.44 13.58 5.72
CA THR A 100 12.70 13.04 4.38
C THR A 100 12.20 14.03 3.34
N THR A 101 13.00 14.33 2.30
CA THR A 101 12.65 15.26 1.23
C THR A 101 12.60 14.58 -0.12
N TYR A 102 11.79 15.13 -1.03
CA TYR A 102 11.53 14.58 -2.36
C TYR A 102 11.74 15.63 -3.44
N LYS A 103 12.27 15.21 -4.58
CA LYS A 103 12.25 15.99 -5.82
C LYS A 103 11.50 15.24 -6.91
N HIS A 104 10.89 16.01 -7.80
CA HIS A 104 10.08 15.48 -8.90
C HIS A 104 10.53 16.11 -10.22
N ASP A 105 10.36 15.39 -11.31
CA ASP A 105 10.52 15.92 -12.66
C ASP A 105 9.25 16.64 -13.15
N ALA A 106 9.29 17.16 -14.38
CA ALA A 106 8.16 17.85 -15.00
C ALA A 106 6.91 16.95 -15.21
N LEU A 107 7.05 15.65 -15.14
CA LEU A 107 5.97 14.67 -15.20
C LEU A 107 5.46 14.25 -13.80
N ASN A 108 5.95 14.92 -12.74
CA ASN A 108 5.65 14.62 -11.34
C ASN A 108 6.09 13.21 -10.91
N ARG A 109 7.18 12.68 -11.49
CA ARG A 109 7.80 11.43 -11.05
C ARG A 109 8.87 11.75 -10.02
N VAL A 110 8.97 10.94 -8.96
CA VAL A 110 10.03 11.09 -7.95
C VAL A 110 11.39 10.83 -8.61
N THR A 111 12.29 11.81 -8.55
CA THR A 111 13.66 11.71 -9.08
C THR A 111 14.71 11.64 -7.99
N GLU A 112 14.40 12.13 -6.79
CA GLU A 112 15.31 12.09 -5.65
C GLU A 112 14.53 11.95 -4.35
N VAL A 113 15.04 11.11 -3.45
CA VAL A 113 14.60 11.00 -2.05
C VAL A 113 15.82 11.14 -1.17
N VAL A 114 15.81 12.10 -0.24
CA VAL A 114 16.88 12.27 0.78
C VAL A 114 16.27 11.98 2.15
N ARG A 115 16.76 10.95 2.79
CA ARG A 115 16.33 10.51 4.12
C ARG A 115 17.07 11.27 5.22
N SER A 116 16.53 11.29 6.42
CA SER A 116 17.14 12.00 7.56
C SER A 116 18.53 11.49 7.96
N ASN A 117 18.84 10.23 7.66
CA ASN A 117 20.18 9.68 7.85
C ASN A 117 21.17 10.10 6.74
N GLY A 118 20.80 11.05 5.89
CA GLY A 118 21.58 11.54 4.78
C GLY A 118 21.60 10.65 3.54
N THR A 119 21.04 9.45 3.59
CA THR A 119 20.97 8.57 2.42
C THR A 119 20.13 9.17 1.31
N LYS A 120 20.70 9.24 0.12
CA LYS A 120 20.06 9.75 -1.09
C LYS A 120 19.73 8.60 -2.05
N THR A 121 18.50 8.54 -2.53
CA THR A 121 18.06 7.69 -3.64
C THR A 121 17.76 8.56 -4.85
N GLU A 122 18.40 8.28 -5.98
CA GLU A 122 18.14 8.94 -7.26
C GLU A 122 17.50 7.95 -8.23
N VAL A 123 16.42 8.37 -8.91
CA VAL A 123 15.68 7.53 -9.85
C VAL A 123 15.65 8.20 -11.22
N SER A 124 16.03 7.43 -12.25
CA SER A 124 16.00 7.85 -13.66
C SER A 124 14.92 7.07 -14.42
N TYR A 125 14.33 7.72 -15.41
CA TYR A 125 13.24 7.16 -16.21
C TYR A 125 13.50 7.35 -17.70
N ASP A 126 12.95 6.44 -18.52
CA ASP A 126 12.86 6.64 -19.96
C ASP A 126 11.62 7.48 -20.37
N ALA A 127 11.41 7.63 -21.68
CA ALA A 127 10.28 8.36 -22.23
C ALA A 127 8.93 7.63 -22.03
N GLU A 128 8.97 6.33 -21.79
CA GLU A 128 7.82 5.43 -21.58
C GLU A 128 7.46 5.27 -20.10
N ASP A 129 8.11 6.01 -19.17
CA ASP A 129 7.93 5.97 -17.70
C ASP A 129 8.50 4.72 -17.03
N HIS A 130 9.35 3.96 -17.72
CA HIS A 130 10.05 2.87 -17.08
C HIS A 130 11.25 3.40 -16.29
N ILE A 131 11.51 2.81 -15.12
CA ILE A 131 12.70 3.11 -14.34
C ILE A 131 13.91 2.50 -15.03
N THR A 132 14.84 3.34 -15.46
CA THR A 132 16.07 2.88 -16.10
C THR A 132 17.22 2.72 -15.12
N LYS A 133 17.22 3.51 -14.02
CA LYS A 133 18.28 3.47 -13.02
C LYS A 133 17.80 3.92 -11.65
N ILE A 134 18.28 3.25 -10.60
CA ILE A 134 18.19 3.67 -9.21
C ILE A 134 19.59 3.70 -8.63
N VAL A 135 19.95 4.78 -7.92
CA VAL A 135 21.24 4.91 -7.23
C VAL A 135 20.97 5.29 -5.78
N ASN A 136 21.50 4.51 -4.85
CA ASN A 136 21.46 4.79 -3.43
C ASN A 136 22.87 5.21 -2.97
N THR A 137 23.00 6.41 -2.39
CA THR A 137 24.27 7.01 -1.98
C THR A 137 24.21 7.39 -0.51
N CYS A 138 25.26 7.08 0.24
CA CYS A 138 25.47 7.57 1.59
C CYS A 138 25.75 9.06 1.56
N GLY A 139 24.94 9.89 2.24
CA GLY A 139 25.11 11.34 2.22
C GLY A 139 26.31 11.84 3.00
N SER A 140 26.74 11.13 4.04
CA SER A 140 27.87 11.53 4.90
C SER A 140 29.23 11.27 4.25
N CYS A 141 29.41 10.14 3.55
CA CYS A 141 30.70 9.78 2.92
C CYS A 141 30.67 9.84 1.38
N GLY A 142 29.51 10.03 0.75
CA GLY A 142 29.35 10.07 -0.71
C GLY A 142 29.51 8.71 -1.42
N LYS A 143 29.68 7.61 -0.67
CA LYS A 143 29.84 6.27 -1.25
C LYS A 143 28.51 5.76 -1.81
N VAL A 144 28.53 5.14 -2.98
CA VAL A 144 27.38 4.45 -3.56
C VAL A 144 27.16 3.15 -2.80
N ILE A 145 25.96 2.96 -2.26
CA ILE A 145 25.55 1.77 -1.49
C ILE A 145 25.04 0.70 -2.45
N SER A 146 24.19 1.13 -3.40
CA SER A 146 23.67 0.23 -4.44
C SER A 146 23.27 0.99 -5.69
N THR A 147 23.35 0.30 -6.83
CA THR A 147 22.87 0.78 -8.13
C THR A 147 22.10 -0.34 -8.81
N TYR A 148 20.94 0.00 -9.40
CA TYR A 148 20.12 -0.92 -10.21
C TYR A 148 19.89 -0.28 -11.57
N GLU A 149 20.23 -1.00 -12.65
CA GLU A 149 20.04 -0.54 -14.03
C GLU A 149 19.18 -1.55 -14.79
N TYR A 150 18.15 -1.05 -15.49
CA TYR A 150 17.16 -1.86 -16.18
C TYR A 150 17.15 -1.59 -17.68
N LYS A 151 16.97 -2.66 -18.47
CA LYS A 151 16.72 -2.58 -19.92
C LYS A 151 15.40 -3.25 -20.24
N TYR A 152 14.68 -2.66 -21.17
CA TYR A 152 13.34 -3.08 -21.58
C TYR A 152 13.33 -3.45 -23.06
N ASN A 153 12.42 -4.36 -23.43
CA ASN A 153 12.10 -4.59 -24.84
C ASN A 153 11.06 -3.56 -25.34
N ASP A 154 10.71 -3.63 -26.64
CA ASP A 154 9.74 -2.72 -27.27
C ASP A 154 8.32 -2.79 -26.68
N GLN A 155 7.99 -3.84 -25.94
CA GLN A 155 6.72 -3.99 -25.22
C GLN A 155 6.79 -3.50 -23.77
N GLY A 156 7.95 -3.00 -23.34
CA GLY A 156 8.18 -2.47 -21.99
C GLY A 156 8.29 -3.57 -20.92
N TYR A 157 8.76 -4.77 -21.28
CA TYR A 157 9.15 -5.81 -20.33
C TYR A 157 10.66 -5.75 -20.03
N VAL A 158 11.04 -5.94 -18.78
CA VAL A 158 12.43 -6.01 -18.36
C VAL A 158 13.10 -7.22 -19.00
N VAL A 159 14.16 -6.99 -19.77
CA VAL A 159 14.98 -8.07 -20.36
C VAL A 159 16.35 -8.19 -19.71
N SER A 160 16.80 -7.15 -19.01
CA SER A 160 18.06 -7.17 -18.25
C SER A 160 17.98 -6.25 -17.05
N GLU A 161 18.61 -6.69 -15.97
CA GLU A 161 18.88 -5.95 -14.76
C GLU A 161 20.36 -6.09 -14.41
N THR A 162 21.02 -4.98 -14.04
CA THR A 162 22.36 -5.00 -13.44
C THR A 162 22.27 -4.34 -12.07
N ALA A 163 22.56 -5.09 -11.03
CA ALA A 163 22.66 -4.63 -9.65
C ALA A 163 24.13 -4.58 -9.25
N THR A 164 24.56 -3.44 -8.68
CA THR A 164 25.83 -3.31 -7.98
C THR A 164 25.52 -2.94 -6.56
N GLU A 165 25.93 -3.74 -5.60
CA GLU A 165 25.54 -3.62 -4.20
C GLU A 165 26.76 -3.77 -3.30
N LEU A 166 26.83 -3.00 -2.20
CA LEU A 166 27.79 -3.25 -1.15
C LEU A 166 27.37 -4.48 -0.33
N GLU A 167 28.32 -5.30 0.07
CA GLU A 167 28.08 -6.38 1.00
C GLU A 167 27.75 -5.78 2.39
N ALA A 168 26.70 -6.25 3.04
CA ALA A 168 26.38 -5.84 4.40
C ALA A 168 27.50 -6.27 5.36
N GLY A 169 27.87 -5.40 6.30
CA GLY A 169 28.81 -5.75 7.34
C GLY A 169 28.27 -6.93 8.16
N THR A 170 29.09 -7.96 8.34
CA THR A 170 28.76 -9.00 9.32
C THR A 170 28.74 -8.34 10.70
N ARG A 171 27.58 -8.28 11.34
CA ARG A 171 27.52 -7.96 12.78
C ARG A 171 28.46 -8.95 13.47
N LYS A 172 29.60 -8.49 13.98
CA LYS A 172 30.36 -9.27 14.94
C LYS A 172 29.43 -9.46 16.13
N THR A 173 28.96 -10.67 16.35
CA THR A 173 28.43 -11.01 17.68
C THR A 173 29.53 -10.64 18.65
N PRO A 174 29.28 -9.79 19.66
CA PRO A 174 30.29 -9.47 20.64
C PRO A 174 30.84 -10.77 21.19
N SER A 175 32.17 -10.95 21.15
CA SER A 175 32.79 -12.09 21.79
C SER A 175 32.59 -11.96 23.29
N TRP A 176 32.66 -13.08 24.03
CA TRP A 176 32.58 -13.03 25.49
C TRP A 176 33.65 -12.09 26.10
N GLU A 177 34.76 -11.83 25.40
CA GLU A 177 35.81 -10.89 25.76
C GLU A 177 35.36 -9.43 25.62
N ASP A 178 34.50 -9.11 24.66
CA ASP A 178 33.91 -7.77 24.50
C ASP A 178 32.96 -7.42 25.66
N TRP A 179 32.30 -8.42 26.24
CA TRP A 179 31.45 -8.26 27.44
C TRP A 179 32.26 -7.97 28.72
N TYR A 180 33.46 -8.50 28.82
CA TYR A 180 34.31 -8.30 30.01
C TYR A 180 34.98 -6.94 30.05
N ASN A 181 35.17 -6.30 28.88
CA ASN A 181 35.80 -4.97 28.76
C ASN A 181 34.83 -3.81 28.69
N TRP A 182 33.51 -4.04 28.86
CA TRP A 182 32.46 -3.02 28.73
C TRP A 182 32.46 -1.99 29.90
N GLY A 183 33.34 -2.09 30.86
CA GLY A 183 33.42 -1.21 32.05
C GLY A 183 34.21 0.10 31.87
N ASP A 184 35.03 0.28 30.84
CA ASP A 184 36.04 1.36 30.85
C ASP A 184 36.21 2.21 29.58
N THR A 185 35.38 2.07 28.55
CA THR A 185 35.47 2.89 27.33
C THR A 185 34.17 3.58 26.94
N GLN A 186 33.60 4.34 27.88
CA GLN A 186 32.61 5.38 27.56
C GLN A 186 33.33 6.73 27.49
N LYS A 187 34.19 6.96 26.50
CA LYS A 187 34.58 8.31 26.06
C LYS A 187 35.15 8.26 24.64
N GLU A 188 34.51 9.11 23.83
CA GLU A 188 34.95 9.52 22.49
C GLU A 188 34.70 8.52 21.35
N THR A 189 33.59 8.72 20.60
CA THR A 189 33.71 9.29 19.24
C THR A 189 32.33 9.74 18.76
N ASP A 190 31.96 11.00 19.03
CA ASP A 190 30.87 11.71 18.36
C ASP A 190 31.31 12.20 16.96
N LYS A 191 31.79 11.29 16.13
CA LYS A 191 31.80 11.40 14.67
C LYS A 191 31.63 9.98 14.16
N ALA A 192 30.37 9.60 13.97
CA ALA A 192 30.06 8.36 13.30
C ALA A 192 30.46 8.48 11.83
N ASP A 193 31.71 8.11 11.51
CA ASP A 193 32.08 7.81 10.14
C ASP A 193 31.24 6.62 9.71
N CYS A 194 30.48 6.75 8.61
CA CYS A 194 29.75 5.64 8.05
C CYS A 194 30.75 4.59 7.56
N GLU A 195 30.82 3.48 8.27
CA GLU A 195 31.66 2.34 7.89
C GLU A 195 30.88 1.48 6.88
N HIS A 196 31.13 1.68 5.58
CA HIS A 196 30.69 0.75 4.56
C HIS A 196 31.80 -0.24 4.25
N GLN A 197 31.43 -1.52 4.11
CA GLN A 197 32.35 -2.51 3.59
C GLN A 197 32.80 -2.13 2.19
N GLU A 198 34.07 -2.42 1.86
CA GLU A 198 34.64 -2.05 0.56
C GLU A 198 34.24 -2.99 -0.58
N LYS A 199 33.69 -4.18 -0.23
CA LYS A 199 33.39 -5.19 -1.22
C LYS A 199 32.07 -4.89 -1.93
N GLU A 200 32.16 -4.59 -3.21
CA GLU A 200 31.04 -4.48 -4.14
C GLU A 200 30.76 -5.83 -4.80
N ILE A 201 29.48 -6.14 -4.95
CA ILE A 201 29.01 -7.32 -5.69
C ILE A 201 28.18 -6.80 -6.88
N GLN A 202 28.65 -7.11 -8.10
CA GLN A 202 27.89 -6.85 -9.30
C GLN A 202 27.21 -8.13 -9.78
N THR A 203 25.89 -8.05 -9.95
CA THR A 203 25.05 -9.13 -10.44
C THR A 203 24.29 -8.67 -11.68
N THR A 204 24.42 -9.38 -12.78
CA THR A 204 23.63 -9.16 -13.99
C THR A 204 22.61 -10.27 -14.17
N ARG A 205 21.34 -9.91 -14.33
CA ARG A 205 20.23 -10.82 -14.65
C ARG A 205 19.72 -10.54 -16.04
N THR A 206 19.43 -11.61 -16.80
CA THR A 206 18.73 -11.53 -18.08
C THR A 206 17.50 -12.41 -18.05
N TYR A 207 16.43 -11.94 -18.68
CA TYR A 207 15.11 -12.58 -18.63
C TYR A 207 14.61 -12.92 -20.04
N GLU A 208 14.10 -14.13 -20.19
CA GLU A 208 13.48 -14.62 -21.43
C GLU A 208 12.02 -15.00 -21.13
N TYR A 209 11.14 -14.71 -22.08
CA TYR A 209 9.70 -14.93 -21.98
C TYR A 209 9.21 -15.71 -23.18
N ASP A 210 8.09 -16.43 -23.00
CA ASP A 210 7.38 -17.04 -24.14
C ASP A 210 6.42 -16.05 -24.84
N ASP A 211 5.65 -16.55 -25.81
CA ASP A 211 4.68 -15.75 -26.57
C ASP A 211 3.51 -15.23 -25.70
N ASN A 212 3.27 -15.83 -24.54
CA ASN A 212 2.28 -15.40 -23.56
C ASN A 212 2.85 -14.42 -22.51
N TRP A 213 4.12 -14.08 -22.62
CA TRP A 213 4.90 -13.28 -21.68
C TRP A 213 5.10 -13.96 -20.31
N GLU A 214 5.02 -15.29 -20.24
CA GLU A 214 5.42 -16.05 -19.06
C GLU A 214 6.95 -16.13 -18.99
N LEU A 215 7.54 -15.99 -17.80
CA LEU A 215 8.98 -16.05 -17.59
C LEU A 215 9.48 -17.47 -17.78
N THR A 216 10.20 -17.75 -18.88
CA THR A 216 10.75 -19.07 -19.16
C THR A 216 12.17 -19.26 -18.65
N ARG A 217 12.93 -18.14 -18.55
CA ARG A 217 14.32 -18.22 -18.11
C ARG A 217 14.78 -16.94 -17.43
N CYS A 218 15.53 -17.11 -16.33
CA CYS A 218 16.37 -16.09 -15.74
C CYS A 218 17.80 -16.59 -15.69
N THR A 219 18.75 -15.82 -16.26
CA THR A 219 20.17 -16.09 -16.12
C THR A 219 20.77 -15.00 -15.23
N GLU A 220 21.33 -15.40 -14.11
CA GLU A 220 22.04 -14.55 -13.15
C GLU A 220 23.54 -14.82 -13.24
N LYS A 221 24.33 -13.76 -13.34
CA LYS A 221 25.79 -13.83 -13.34
C LYS A 221 26.34 -12.84 -12.31
N VAL A 222 27.00 -13.36 -11.31
CA VAL A 222 27.78 -12.55 -10.35
C VAL A 222 29.19 -12.33 -10.94
N GLU A 223 29.67 -11.10 -10.94
CA GLU A 223 31.00 -10.78 -11.43
C GLU A 223 32.07 -11.47 -10.57
N GLY A 224 33.00 -12.19 -11.23
CA GLY A 224 33.99 -13.01 -10.53
C GLY A 224 33.40 -14.21 -9.75
N GLY A 225 32.08 -14.42 -9.81
CA GLY A 225 31.35 -15.43 -9.07
C GLY A 225 30.62 -16.43 -9.96
N LYS A 226 29.59 -17.03 -9.40
CA LYS A 226 28.79 -18.08 -10.04
C LYS A 226 27.85 -17.55 -11.12
N LYS A 227 27.56 -18.40 -12.10
CA LYS A 227 26.44 -18.25 -13.02
C LYS A 227 25.30 -19.18 -12.60
N THR A 228 24.14 -18.60 -12.28
CA THR A 228 22.93 -19.34 -11.98
C THR A 228 21.90 -19.17 -13.09
N VAL A 229 21.25 -20.27 -13.50
CA VAL A 229 20.16 -20.25 -14.48
C VAL A 229 18.93 -20.88 -13.86
N HIS A 230 17.81 -20.18 -13.94
CA HIS A 230 16.49 -20.67 -13.55
C HIS A 230 15.68 -20.87 -14.84
N ASN A 231 15.25 -22.10 -15.10
CA ASN A 231 14.38 -22.44 -16.22
C ASN A 231 13.01 -22.84 -15.70
N TYR A 232 11.97 -22.36 -16.38
CA TYR A 232 10.57 -22.63 -16.07
C TYR A 232 9.84 -23.11 -17.32
N THR A 233 8.92 -24.03 -17.15
CA THR A 233 8.00 -24.42 -18.23
C THR A 233 6.57 -24.43 -17.72
N TYR A 234 5.64 -24.13 -18.60
CA TYR A 234 4.22 -23.99 -18.26
C TYR A 234 3.36 -24.82 -19.22
N ASP A 235 2.16 -25.15 -18.78
CA ASP A 235 1.13 -25.68 -19.67
C ASP A 235 0.33 -24.54 -20.32
N LYS A 236 -0.66 -24.87 -21.15
CA LYS A 236 -1.46 -23.90 -21.91
C LYS A 236 -2.33 -22.98 -21.04
N ILE A 237 -2.53 -23.30 -19.78
CA ILE A 237 -3.34 -22.53 -18.82
C ILE A 237 -2.45 -21.79 -17.80
N GLY A 238 -1.11 -21.87 -17.96
CA GLY A 238 -0.17 -21.21 -17.09
C GLY A 238 0.13 -21.97 -15.78
N ASN A 239 -0.08 -23.27 -15.70
CA ASN A 239 0.44 -24.06 -14.58
C ASN A 239 1.92 -24.33 -14.82
N ARG A 240 2.79 -24.07 -13.83
CA ARG A 240 4.22 -24.37 -13.90
C ARG A 240 4.43 -25.90 -13.93
N THR A 241 4.88 -26.44 -15.07
CA THR A 241 5.09 -27.90 -15.23
C THR A 241 6.47 -28.36 -14.79
N SER A 242 7.50 -27.48 -14.91
CA SER A 242 8.82 -27.77 -14.37
C SER A 242 9.55 -26.50 -13.90
N TYR A 243 10.51 -26.72 -13.02
CA TYR A 243 11.51 -25.75 -12.60
C TYR A 243 12.88 -26.42 -12.52
N GLU A 244 13.92 -25.77 -13.04
CA GLU A 244 15.30 -26.23 -12.91
C GLU A 244 16.24 -25.08 -12.57
N LYS A 245 17.05 -25.28 -11.51
CA LYS A 245 18.15 -24.41 -11.12
C LYS A 245 19.48 -25.02 -11.51
N ILE A 246 20.26 -24.30 -12.31
CA ILE A 246 21.59 -24.72 -12.79
C ILE A 246 22.61 -23.72 -12.25
N GLU A 247 23.65 -24.18 -11.57
CA GLU A 247 24.79 -23.35 -11.14
C GLU A 247 26.06 -23.84 -11.85
N ASP A 248 26.76 -22.93 -12.55
CA ASP A 248 27.97 -23.21 -13.32
C ASP A 248 27.86 -24.46 -14.23
N GLY A 249 26.71 -24.60 -14.89
CA GLY A 249 26.41 -25.71 -15.77
C GLY A 249 25.95 -27.01 -15.07
N VAL A 250 25.90 -27.01 -13.74
CA VAL A 250 25.46 -28.17 -12.94
C VAL A 250 24.05 -27.97 -12.44
N SER A 251 23.12 -28.86 -12.79
CA SER A 251 21.75 -28.83 -12.26
C SER A 251 21.78 -29.07 -10.74
N LYS A 252 21.35 -28.08 -9.96
CA LYS A 252 21.29 -28.14 -8.49
C LYS A 252 19.93 -28.60 -7.99
N ALA A 253 18.85 -28.11 -8.61
CA ALA A 253 17.50 -28.52 -8.29
C ALA A 253 16.72 -28.70 -9.60
N LYS A 254 15.84 -29.69 -9.63
CA LYS A 254 14.91 -29.90 -10.74
C LYS A 254 13.63 -30.51 -10.20
N TYR A 255 12.52 -29.80 -10.40
CA TYR A 255 11.21 -30.20 -9.92
C TYR A 255 10.23 -30.34 -11.08
N ASN A 256 9.34 -31.33 -10.98
CA ASN A 256 8.16 -31.48 -11.84
C ASN A 256 6.92 -31.26 -10.99
N TYR A 257 5.92 -30.62 -11.56
CA TYR A 257 4.67 -30.24 -10.91
C TYR A 257 3.50 -30.93 -11.60
N LYS A 258 2.53 -31.40 -10.84
CA LYS A 258 1.31 -32.01 -11.34
C LYS A 258 0.10 -31.33 -10.76
N TYR A 259 -0.86 -31.01 -11.60
CA TYR A 259 -2.09 -30.32 -11.25
C TYR A 259 -3.32 -31.18 -11.53
N ASN A 260 -4.43 -30.87 -10.86
CA ASN A 260 -5.74 -31.41 -11.18
C ASN A 260 -6.48 -30.51 -12.18
N ASP A 261 -7.72 -30.90 -12.57
CA ASP A 261 -8.53 -30.16 -13.53
C ASP A 261 -8.98 -28.76 -13.04
N SER A 262 -8.83 -28.47 -11.76
CA SER A 262 -9.08 -27.16 -11.15
C SER A 262 -7.83 -26.28 -11.06
N ASN A 263 -6.71 -26.67 -11.70
CA ASN A 263 -5.41 -25.98 -11.64
C ASN A 263 -4.76 -25.97 -10.26
N GLN A 264 -5.17 -26.87 -9.35
CA GLN A 264 -4.57 -27.01 -8.02
C GLN A 264 -3.34 -27.89 -8.13
N LEU A 265 -2.22 -27.44 -7.55
CA LEU A 265 -0.98 -28.22 -7.46
C LEU A 265 -1.22 -29.40 -6.53
N ILE A 266 -1.23 -30.61 -7.07
CA ILE A 266 -1.47 -31.84 -6.28
C ILE A 266 -0.18 -32.58 -5.91
N LYS A 267 0.91 -32.37 -6.66
CA LYS A 267 2.18 -33.04 -6.41
C LYS A 267 3.36 -32.27 -6.99
N ARG A 268 4.46 -32.18 -6.22
CA ARG A 268 5.78 -31.74 -6.65
C ARG A 268 6.79 -32.86 -6.42
N THR A 269 7.63 -33.15 -7.39
CA THR A 269 8.67 -34.18 -7.29
C THR A 269 10.03 -33.64 -7.68
N ASN A 270 11.09 -34.12 -7.00
CA ASN A 270 12.46 -33.81 -7.38
C ASN A 270 12.89 -34.77 -8.53
N ALA A 271 12.94 -34.26 -9.75
CA ALA A 271 13.29 -35.01 -10.94
C ALA A 271 14.73 -35.56 -10.96
N LYS A 272 15.59 -35.14 -10.01
CA LYS A 272 16.95 -35.66 -9.86
C LYS A 272 17.02 -36.89 -8.99
N ILE A 273 15.93 -37.26 -8.32
CA ILE A 273 15.86 -38.44 -7.43
C ILE A 273 14.92 -39.47 -8.10
N TRP A 274 15.50 -40.59 -8.47
CA TRP A 274 14.71 -41.68 -9.07
C TRP A 274 13.71 -42.24 -8.05
N GLY A 275 12.44 -42.31 -8.43
CA GLY A 275 11.39 -42.80 -7.55
C GLY A 275 11.00 -41.84 -6.42
N ASP A 276 11.37 -40.55 -6.51
CA ASP A 276 11.00 -39.53 -5.51
C ASP A 276 9.48 -39.55 -5.24
N PRO A 277 9.05 -39.82 -4.02
CA PRO A 277 7.65 -39.76 -3.64
C PRO A 277 7.09 -38.35 -3.67
N GLY A 278 7.94 -37.32 -3.51
CA GLY A 278 7.65 -35.90 -3.58
C GLY A 278 6.75 -35.37 -2.49
N THR A 279 6.39 -34.10 -2.63
CA THR A 279 5.43 -33.40 -1.78
C THR A 279 4.04 -33.47 -2.41
N THR A 280 3.03 -33.82 -1.61
CA THR A 280 1.62 -33.87 -2.04
C THR A 280 0.81 -32.76 -1.37
N TYR A 281 -0.16 -32.24 -2.09
CA TYR A 281 -1.01 -31.11 -1.68
C TYR A 281 -2.48 -31.51 -1.75
N SER A 282 -3.28 -31.11 -0.77
CA SER A 282 -4.71 -31.39 -0.68
C SER A 282 -5.48 -30.08 -0.46
N TYR A 283 -6.66 -29.99 -1.06
CA TYR A 283 -7.50 -28.80 -1.04
C TYR A 283 -8.90 -29.12 -0.53
N ASP A 284 -9.55 -28.14 0.07
CA ASP A 284 -10.96 -28.20 0.41
C ASP A 284 -11.85 -27.93 -0.82
N LYS A 285 -13.18 -27.87 -0.61
CA LYS A 285 -14.15 -27.62 -1.69
C LYS A 285 -14.16 -26.19 -2.17
N ASP A 286 -13.67 -25.25 -1.36
CA ASP A 286 -13.58 -23.82 -1.68
C ASP A 286 -12.25 -23.47 -2.36
N GLY A 287 -11.39 -24.50 -2.60
CA GLY A 287 -10.11 -24.35 -3.28
C GLY A 287 -8.98 -23.88 -2.39
N ASN A 288 -9.11 -24.00 -1.08
CA ASN A 288 -8.04 -23.67 -0.14
C ASN A 288 -7.11 -24.84 0.07
N LEU A 289 -5.80 -24.61 0.08
CA LEU A 289 -4.78 -25.61 0.43
C LEU A 289 -4.91 -25.98 1.91
N ILE A 290 -5.33 -27.20 2.21
CA ILE A 290 -5.52 -27.65 3.60
C ILE A 290 -4.36 -28.50 4.14
N GLN A 291 -3.57 -29.10 3.26
CA GLN A 291 -2.43 -29.92 3.69
C GLN A 291 -1.32 -29.94 2.64
N GLU A 292 -0.11 -29.86 3.13
CA GLU A 292 1.14 -30.15 2.41
C GLU A 292 1.87 -31.27 3.14
N CYS A 293 2.20 -32.34 2.43
CA CYS A 293 2.87 -33.51 3.01
C CYS A 293 4.09 -33.88 2.17
N ASP A 294 5.28 -33.63 2.72
CA ASP A 294 6.54 -34.08 2.13
C ASP A 294 6.73 -35.57 2.42
N LYS A 295 6.62 -36.37 1.37
CA LYS A 295 6.79 -37.83 1.43
C LYS A 295 8.27 -38.26 1.36
N THR A 296 9.19 -37.31 1.18
CA THR A 296 10.64 -37.60 1.06
C THR A 296 11.32 -37.71 2.41
N ASN A 297 10.71 -37.19 3.45
CA ASN A 297 11.20 -37.23 4.82
C ASN A 297 10.07 -37.68 5.76
N SER A 298 10.42 -37.90 7.03
CA SER A 298 9.47 -38.29 8.09
C SER A 298 8.87 -37.11 8.83
N ALA A 299 8.97 -35.89 8.27
CA ALA A 299 8.39 -34.70 8.89
C ALA A 299 6.86 -34.78 8.87
N ASP A 300 6.25 -34.28 9.93
CA ASP A 300 4.79 -34.19 10.00
C ASP A 300 4.25 -33.25 8.92
N PRO A 301 3.07 -33.54 8.38
CA PRO A 301 2.42 -32.68 7.41
C PRO A 301 2.19 -31.26 7.95
N VAL A 302 2.33 -30.28 7.08
CA VAL A 302 1.85 -28.92 7.34
C VAL A 302 0.36 -28.87 7.00
N THR A 303 -0.44 -28.35 7.91
CA THR A 303 -1.90 -28.20 7.75
C THR A 303 -2.30 -26.72 7.83
N TYR A 304 -3.35 -26.37 7.11
CA TYR A 304 -3.84 -25.01 6.96
C TYR A 304 -5.33 -24.97 7.28
N GLU A 305 -5.73 -23.98 8.08
CA GLU A 305 -7.13 -23.73 8.44
C GLU A 305 -7.51 -22.32 7.96
N TYR A 306 -8.75 -22.14 7.52
CA TYR A 306 -9.21 -20.91 6.94
C TYR A 306 -10.49 -20.40 7.61
N THR A 307 -10.72 -19.08 7.55
CA THR A 307 -11.98 -18.47 7.92
C THR A 307 -13.06 -18.78 6.88
N ALA A 308 -14.32 -18.51 7.20
CA ALA A 308 -15.45 -18.64 6.28
C ALA A 308 -15.32 -17.73 5.01
N GLU A 309 -14.48 -16.71 5.06
CA GLU A 309 -14.14 -15.85 3.89
C GLU A 309 -12.82 -16.27 3.20
N ASN A 310 -12.37 -17.51 3.41
CA ASN A 310 -11.17 -18.10 2.81
C ASN A 310 -9.87 -17.33 3.17
N ARG A 311 -9.80 -16.73 4.38
CA ARG A 311 -8.57 -16.13 4.91
C ARG A 311 -7.80 -17.18 5.71
N LEU A 312 -6.49 -17.27 5.49
CA LEU A 312 -5.64 -18.22 6.21
C LEU A 312 -5.61 -17.86 7.70
N ALA A 313 -6.20 -18.73 8.52
CA ALA A 313 -6.34 -18.50 9.95
C ALA A 313 -5.24 -19.18 10.77
N VAL A 314 -4.88 -20.43 10.45
CA VAL A 314 -3.88 -21.19 11.22
C VAL A 314 -3.03 -22.05 10.31
N VAL A 315 -1.72 -22.09 10.59
CA VAL A 315 -0.77 -23.04 9.99
C VAL A 315 -0.14 -23.86 11.11
N LYS A 316 -0.19 -25.20 10.97
CA LYS A 316 0.37 -26.15 11.96
C LYS A 316 1.29 -27.15 11.29
N GLN A 317 2.29 -27.64 12.04
CA GLN A 317 3.08 -28.82 11.68
C GLN A 317 3.17 -29.74 12.88
N GLY A 318 2.77 -31.02 12.71
CA GLY A 318 2.77 -31.99 13.79
C GLY A 318 1.98 -31.57 15.04
N GLY A 319 0.90 -30.81 14.85
CA GLY A 319 0.11 -30.24 15.95
C GLY A 319 0.69 -28.96 16.58
N THR A 320 1.91 -28.55 16.22
CA THR A 320 2.51 -27.28 16.64
C THR A 320 2.02 -26.15 15.75
N VAL A 321 1.47 -25.09 16.32
CA VAL A 321 1.11 -23.88 15.59
C VAL A 321 2.40 -23.18 15.14
N LEU A 322 2.52 -22.93 13.83
CA LEU A 322 3.61 -22.15 13.25
C LEU A 322 3.21 -20.67 13.16
N MET A 323 1.96 -20.43 12.76
CA MET A 323 1.35 -19.10 12.61
C MET A 323 -0.14 -19.21 12.85
N ALA A 324 -0.75 -18.19 13.46
CA ALA A 324 -2.19 -18.00 13.44
C ALA A 324 -2.52 -16.52 13.26
N ALA A 325 -3.59 -16.20 12.54
CA ALA A 325 -3.99 -14.83 12.23
C ALA A 325 -5.49 -14.62 12.46
N MET A 326 -5.85 -13.39 12.88
CA MET A 326 -7.23 -12.95 13.02
C MET A 326 -7.45 -11.68 12.21
N TYR A 327 -8.62 -11.59 11.58
CA TYR A 327 -8.96 -10.53 10.64
C TYR A 327 -10.17 -9.74 11.12
N ASP A 328 -10.21 -8.45 10.76
CA ASP A 328 -11.40 -7.62 10.95
C ASP A 328 -12.49 -7.93 9.92
N GLY A 329 -13.65 -7.29 10.05
CA GLY A 329 -14.78 -7.51 9.12
C GLY A 329 -14.55 -7.03 7.68
N ASP A 330 -13.45 -6.33 7.40
CA ASP A 330 -12.97 -5.94 6.07
C ASP A 330 -11.83 -6.86 5.57
N ASN A 331 -11.52 -7.91 6.33
CA ASN A 331 -10.45 -8.87 6.04
C ASN A 331 -9.03 -8.30 6.11
N ASN A 332 -8.81 -7.21 6.86
CA ASN A 332 -7.45 -6.79 7.20
C ASN A 332 -6.94 -7.64 8.36
N ARG A 333 -5.71 -8.12 8.28
CA ARG A 333 -5.07 -8.83 9.39
C ARG A 333 -4.84 -7.85 10.55
N VAL A 334 -5.41 -8.17 11.72
CA VAL A 334 -5.33 -7.34 12.94
C VAL A 334 -4.45 -7.98 13.98
N PHE A 335 -4.48 -9.30 14.11
CA PHE A 335 -3.62 -10.03 15.04
C PHE A 335 -2.89 -11.16 14.33
N GLU A 336 -1.65 -11.43 14.77
CA GLU A 336 -0.87 -12.59 14.34
C GLU A 336 -0.14 -13.18 15.53
N LEU A 337 -0.19 -14.49 15.62
CA LEU A 337 0.55 -15.32 16.58
C LEU A 337 1.61 -16.09 15.80
N ASP A 338 2.88 -15.89 16.14
CA ASP A 338 4.03 -16.52 15.50
C ASP A 338 4.77 -17.43 16.46
N ASN A 339 5.18 -18.59 15.97
CA ASN A 339 6.16 -19.43 16.65
C ASN A 339 7.55 -18.80 16.47
N THR A 340 8.08 -18.23 17.55
CA THR A 340 9.40 -17.58 17.57
C THR A 340 10.45 -18.42 18.29
N TYR A 341 10.10 -19.64 18.71
CA TYR A 341 11.02 -20.50 19.43
C TYR A 341 12.32 -20.71 18.66
N LYS A 342 13.42 -20.18 19.21
CA LYS A 342 14.80 -20.46 18.77
C LYS A 342 15.48 -21.28 19.87
N TRP A 343 16.12 -22.39 19.49
CA TRP A 343 16.85 -23.26 20.42
C TRP A 343 17.97 -22.55 21.19
N GLU A 344 18.41 -21.39 20.69
CA GLU A 344 19.53 -20.61 21.23
C GLU A 344 19.10 -19.51 22.21
N ASP A 345 17.82 -19.15 22.24
CA ASP A 345 17.29 -18.10 23.12
C ASP A 345 16.82 -18.70 24.45
N CYS A 346 17.77 -19.01 25.36
CA CYS A 346 17.48 -19.34 26.75
C CYS A 346 16.89 -18.16 27.56
N TYR A 347 16.53 -17.05 26.92
CA TYR A 347 16.05 -15.81 27.53
C TYR A 347 14.54 -15.56 27.37
N GLY A 348 13.74 -16.58 27.22
CA GLY A 348 12.29 -16.43 27.04
C GLY A 348 11.48 -16.92 28.22
N ASP A 349 11.61 -16.32 29.40
CA ASP A 349 10.69 -16.57 30.53
C ASP A 349 9.37 -15.78 30.42
N GLU A 350 9.24 -14.91 29.40
CA GLU A 350 8.04 -14.11 29.20
C GLU A 350 6.86 -14.96 28.75
N VAL A 351 5.75 -14.83 29.45
CA VAL A 351 4.48 -15.43 29.04
C VAL A 351 3.91 -14.70 27.83
N LEU A 352 3.13 -15.42 26.99
CA LEU A 352 2.56 -14.87 25.77
C LEU A 352 1.66 -13.67 26.01
N ILE A 353 0.81 -13.72 27.07
CA ILE A 353 -0.04 -12.58 27.48
C ILE A 353 0.19 -12.35 28.98
N PRO A 354 0.73 -11.19 29.38
CA PRO A 354 0.90 -10.80 30.76
C PRO A 354 -0.45 -10.80 31.53
N GLU A 355 -0.44 -11.12 32.83
CA GLU A 355 -1.67 -11.19 33.63
C GLU A 355 -2.49 -9.90 33.63
N ASN A 356 -1.83 -8.74 33.66
CA ASN A 356 -2.48 -7.44 33.64
C ASN A 356 -3.11 -7.06 32.27
N GLN A 357 -2.92 -7.91 31.23
CA GLN A 357 -3.50 -7.74 29.91
C GLN A 357 -4.58 -8.80 29.61
N ARG A 358 -4.93 -9.64 30.58
CA ARG A 358 -5.96 -10.66 30.44
C ARG A 358 -7.33 -10.11 30.80
N THR A 359 -8.36 -10.56 30.11
CA THR A 359 -9.75 -10.25 30.44
C THR A 359 -10.27 -11.18 31.53
N GLU A 360 -11.30 -10.72 32.29
CA GLU A 360 -11.90 -11.55 33.34
C GLU A 360 -12.53 -12.83 32.82
N ASP A 361 -13.09 -12.80 31.61
CA ASP A 361 -13.73 -13.95 30.96
C ASP A 361 -12.77 -14.79 30.11
N GLY A 362 -11.50 -14.38 29.97
CA GLY A 362 -10.47 -15.09 29.20
C GLY A 362 -10.78 -15.16 27.69
N ASN A 363 -11.54 -14.22 27.14
CA ASN A 363 -12.12 -14.31 25.82
C ASN A 363 -11.82 -13.11 24.90
N SER A 364 -10.79 -12.33 25.19
CA SER A 364 -10.31 -11.30 24.27
C SER A 364 -9.77 -11.92 22.97
N PRO A 365 -9.70 -11.19 21.85
CA PRO A 365 -9.11 -11.66 20.60
C PRO A 365 -7.71 -12.26 20.79
N LYS A 366 -6.88 -11.65 21.61
CA LYS A 366 -5.53 -12.13 21.96
C LYS A 366 -5.56 -13.47 22.69
N GLU A 367 -6.47 -13.63 23.67
CA GLU A 367 -6.63 -14.88 24.44
C GLU A 367 -7.20 -16.01 23.59
N GLN A 368 -8.09 -15.68 22.64
CA GLN A 368 -8.59 -16.65 21.67
C GLN A 368 -7.45 -17.21 20.81
N LEU A 369 -6.55 -16.35 20.28
CA LEU A 369 -5.36 -16.81 19.56
C LEU A 369 -4.41 -17.60 20.46
N ALA A 370 -4.17 -17.13 21.68
CA ALA A 370 -3.32 -17.83 22.65
C ALA A 370 -3.86 -19.23 23.00
N SER A 371 -5.17 -19.43 22.98
CA SER A 371 -5.79 -20.74 23.25
C SER A 371 -5.44 -21.83 22.24
N LEU A 372 -4.99 -21.42 21.04
CA LEU A 372 -4.56 -22.35 19.98
C LEU A 372 -3.25 -23.05 20.30
N VAL A 373 -2.46 -22.55 21.27
CA VAL A 373 -1.17 -23.11 21.63
C VAL A 373 -1.19 -23.71 23.04
N LYS A 374 -0.34 -24.73 23.25
CA LYS A 374 -0.23 -25.39 24.56
C LYS A 374 0.29 -24.39 25.59
N GLY A 375 -0.46 -24.19 26.67
CA GLY A 375 -0.16 -23.23 27.72
C GLY A 375 -1.01 -21.96 27.63
N GLY A 376 -1.70 -21.72 26.52
CA GLY A 376 -2.57 -20.57 26.34
C GLY A 376 -1.83 -19.26 26.59
N SER A 377 -2.41 -18.33 27.36
CA SER A 377 -1.78 -17.06 27.75
C SER A 377 -0.43 -17.23 28.47
N ASN A 378 -0.14 -18.39 29.04
CA ASN A 378 1.15 -18.72 29.67
C ASN A 378 2.14 -19.42 28.72
N ALA A 379 1.80 -19.57 27.43
CA ALA A 379 2.70 -20.18 26.46
C ALA A 379 4.01 -19.39 26.31
N LYS A 380 5.10 -20.10 26.04
CA LYS A 380 6.42 -19.52 25.77
C LYS A 380 6.87 -19.90 24.36
N GLY A 381 7.80 -19.15 23.79
CA GLY A 381 8.32 -19.37 22.44
C GLY A 381 7.34 -18.93 21.32
N TYR A 382 6.38 -18.08 21.66
CA TYR A 382 5.46 -17.48 20.73
C TYR A 382 5.45 -15.96 20.91
N THR A 383 5.21 -15.26 19.83
CA THR A 383 4.99 -13.81 19.81
C THR A 383 3.58 -13.53 19.31
N LEU A 384 2.85 -12.68 20.01
CA LEU A 384 1.57 -12.17 19.57
C LEU A 384 1.73 -10.69 19.18
N THR A 385 1.36 -10.38 17.96
CA THR A 385 1.44 -9.05 17.38
C THR A 385 0.05 -8.54 17.04
N GLU A 386 -0.25 -7.31 17.43
CA GLU A 386 -1.42 -6.57 17.00
C GLU A 386 -1.00 -5.51 15.98
N TYR A 387 -1.66 -5.51 14.82
CA TYR A 387 -1.41 -4.57 13.73
C TYR A 387 -2.38 -3.39 13.75
N ILE A 388 -1.86 -2.19 13.76
CA ILE A 388 -2.62 -0.96 13.55
C ILE A 388 -2.50 -0.58 12.08
N ASN A 389 -3.62 -0.63 11.38
CA ASN A 389 -3.68 -0.50 9.94
C ASN A 389 -4.09 0.91 9.47
N ASP A 390 -3.41 1.44 8.45
CA ASP A 390 -3.85 2.60 7.66
C ASP A 390 -4.81 2.13 6.56
N ILE A 391 -6.09 2.17 6.85
CA ILE A 391 -7.16 1.82 5.90
C ILE A 391 -7.48 2.96 4.91
N ASN A 392 -6.86 4.12 5.07
CA ASN A 392 -7.07 5.28 4.21
C ASN A 392 -6.15 5.27 2.97
N ARG A 393 -5.23 4.31 2.90
CA ARG A 393 -4.38 4.06 1.72
C ARG A 393 -5.13 3.22 0.69
N GLU A 394 -4.60 3.21 -0.54
CA GLU A 394 -5.14 2.38 -1.62
C GLU A 394 -5.10 0.90 -1.27
N ASN A 395 -3.97 0.43 -0.76
CA ASN A 395 -3.80 -0.85 -0.10
C ASN A 395 -3.62 -0.59 1.39
N THR A 396 -4.28 -1.36 2.23
CA THR A 396 -4.11 -1.27 3.68
C THR A 396 -2.66 -1.56 4.05
N GLU A 397 -2.03 -0.65 4.80
CA GLU A 397 -0.64 -0.76 5.27
C GLU A 397 -0.58 -0.75 6.80
N VAL A 398 0.40 -1.45 7.37
CA VAL A 398 0.60 -1.48 8.83
C VAL A 398 1.31 -0.20 9.27
N LEU A 399 0.69 0.60 10.14
CA LEU A 399 1.31 1.79 10.75
C LEU A 399 2.15 1.45 11.97
N ALA A 400 1.67 0.53 12.80
CA ALA A 400 2.36 0.15 14.03
C ALA A 400 2.03 -1.29 14.41
N GLU A 401 2.97 -1.90 15.13
CA GLU A 401 2.85 -3.23 15.72
C GLU A 401 2.95 -3.12 17.23
N TYR A 402 1.95 -3.68 17.92
CA TYR A 402 1.91 -3.75 19.36
C TYR A 402 2.15 -5.18 19.83
N GLY A 403 2.87 -5.32 20.93
CA GLY A 403 2.99 -6.59 21.62
C GLY A 403 1.74 -6.95 22.42
N ALA A 404 1.72 -8.16 22.96
CA ALA A 404 0.68 -8.58 23.90
C ALA A 404 0.67 -7.74 25.19
N ASP A 405 1.79 -7.10 25.52
CA ASP A 405 1.98 -6.17 26.63
C ASP A 405 1.47 -4.73 26.35
N GLU A 406 0.78 -4.53 25.24
CA GLU A 406 0.27 -3.23 24.75
C GLU A 406 1.34 -2.18 24.46
N LYS A 407 2.60 -2.56 24.34
CA LYS A 407 3.68 -1.65 23.95
C LYS A 407 3.91 -1.70 22.45
N VAL A 408 4.23 -0.54 21.87
CA VAL A 408 4.68 -0.43 20.47
C VAL A 408 6.01 -1.16 20.34
N ARG A 409 6.06 -2.15 19.46
CA ARG A 409 7.28 -2.86 19.06
C ARG A 409 7.96 -2.18 17.89
N GLN A 410 7.16 -1.85 16.89
CA GLN A 410 7.60 -1.20 15.67
C GLN A 410 6.54 -0.22 15.18
N ALA A 411 6.98 0.87 14.55
CA ALA A 411 6.10 1.77 13.82
C ALA A 411 6.75 2.16 12.49
N TYR A 412 5.92 2.31 11.46
CA TYR A 412 6.39 2.50 10.09
C TYR A 412 6.05 3.88 9.57
N THR A 413 6.98 4.48 8.85
CA THR A 413 6.79 5.74 8.16
C THR A 413 6.64 5.50 6.68
N TYR A 414 5.55 6.01 6.08
CA TYR A 414 5.26 5.88 4.67
C TYR A 414 5.31 7.23 3.96
N GLY A 415 6.03 7.27 2.86
CA GLY A 415 6.14 8.42 1.98
C GLY A 415 5.15 8.41 0.81
N GLU A 416 5.62 8.89 -0.33
CA GLU A 416 4.85 8.88 -1.58
C GLU A 416 4.72 7.43 -2.10
N SER A 417 3.53 7.10 -2.64
CA SER A 417 3.27 5.77 -3.19
C SER A 417 4.18 5.47 -4.39
N GLY A 418 4.71 4.26 -4.43
CA GLY A 418 5.61 3.78 -5.48
C GLY A 418 6.83 3.09 -4.89
N ILE A 419 7.98 3.19 -5.57
CA ILE A 419 9.21 2.58 -5.06
C ILE A 419 9.64 3.28 -3.78
N GLY A 420 9.90 2.46 -2.75
CA GLY A 420 10.35 2.98 -1.46
C GLY A 420 9.26 3.71 -0.68
N GLU A 421 8.01 3.34 -0.86
CA GLU A 421 6.89 3.95 -0.12
C GLU A 421 7.05 3.82 1.39
N ARG A 422 7.49 2.65 1.91
CA ARG A 422 7.88 2.49 3.31
C ARG A 422 9.30 3.03 3.49
N ILE A 423 9.44 4.17 4.17
CA ILE A 423 10.71 4.90 4.32
C ILE A 423 11.54 4.30 5.45
N SER A 424 10.91 4.14 6.62
CA SER A 424 11.60 3.71 7.84
C SER A 424 10.72 2.84 8.73
N VAL A 425 11.39 2.13 9.63
CA VAL A 425 10.81 1.47 10.79
C VAL A 425 11.48 2.01 12.04
N ASP A 426 10.65 2.42 13.02
CA ASP A 426 11.09 2.87 14.32
C ASP A 426 10.89 1.75 15.33
N LYS A 427 11.97 1.33 15.99
CA LYS A 427 11.97 0.33 17.06
C LYS A 427 12.45 1.01 18.35
N SER A 428 11.52 1.28 19.28
CA SER A 428 11.84 1.98 20.53
C SER A 428 12.53 3.34 20.27
N THR A 429 13.86 3.40 20.39
CA THR A 429 14.66 4.63 20.23
C THR A 429 15.43 4.72 18.93
N GLU A 430 15.46 3.64 18.15
CA GLU A 430 16.26 3.56 16.91
C GLU A 430 15.37 3.49 15.68
N SER A 431 15.74 4.22 14.63
CA SER A 431 15.11 4.13 13.31
C SER A 431 16.02 3.39 12.33
N SER A 432 15.41 2.55 11.50
CA SER A 432 16.08 1.92 10.37
C SER A 432 15.40 2.33 9.07
N TYR A 433 16.18 2.42 7.99
CA TYR A 433 15.73 2.92 6.70
C TYR A 433 15.83 1.84 5.64
N TYR A 434 14.83 1.76 4.78
CA TYR A 434 14.74 0.76 3.73
C TYR A 434 15.36 1.23 2.42
N LEU A 435 16.09 0.33 1.75
CA LEU A 435 16.51 0.44 0.35
C LEU A 435 15.75 -0.55 -0.52
N TYR A 436 15.52 -0.17 -1.78
CA TYR A 436 14.68 -0.92 -2.70
C TYR A 436 15.29 -1.08 -4.08
N ASP A 437 14.96 -2.19 -4.76
CA ASP A 437 15.14 -2.38 -6.19
C ASP A 437 13.99 -1.75 -7.00
N GLY A 438 14.04 -1.84 -8.34
CA GLY A 438 12.98 -1.35 -9.23
C GLY A 438 11.67 -2.14 -9.19
N ARG A 439 11.63 -3.28 -8.48
CA ARG A 439 10.45 -4.08 -8.22
C ARG A 439 9.79 -3.74 -6.89
N ASN A 440 10.35 -2.78 -6.16
CA ASN A 440 9.96 -2.43 -4.80
C ASN A 440 10.27 -3.53 -3.77
N SER A 441 11.21 -4.45 -4.08
CA SER A 441 11.70 -5.39 -3.08
C SER A 441 12.69 -4.70 -2.17
N VAL A 442 12.62 -4.98 -0.86
CA VAL A 442 13.60 -4.48 0.10
C VAL A 442 14.94 -5.19 -0.16
N THR A 443 15.97 -4.43 -0.48
CA THR A 443 17.31 -4.95 -0.76
C THR A 443 18.32 -4.61 0.32
N GLY A 444 18.03 -3.64 1.18
CA GLY A 444 18.91 -3.28 2.28
C GLY A 444 18.20 -2.56 3.42
N ILE A 445 18.80 -2.67 4.60
CA ILE A 445 18.40 -1.94 5.80
C ILE A 445 19.59 -1.12 6.27
N LEU A 446 19.35 0.17 6.51
CA LEU A 446 20.34 1.13 6.98
C LEU A 446 20.01 1.60 8.40
N THR A 447 21.05 1.83 9.19
CA THR A 447 20.94 2.51 10.49
C THR A 447 20.71 4.01 10.34
N GLU A 448 20.55 4.71 11.45
CA GLU A 448 20.53 6.18 11.53
C GLU A 448 21.80 6.84 11.03
N ASN A 449 22.93 6.14 11.11
CA ASN A 449 24.24 6.59 10.61
C ASN A 449 24.50 6.12 9.16
N ALA A 450 23.47 5.69 8.45
CA ALA A 450 23.52 5.18 7.09
C ALA A 450 24.37 3.91 6.90
N ASN A 451 24.70 3.16 7.95
CA ASN A 451 25.43 1.89 7.84
C ASN A 451 24.48 0.79 7.36
N LEU A 452 24.91 0.03 6.35
CA LEU A 452 24.17 -1.12 5.83
C LEU A 452 24.33 -2.30 6.79
N THR A 453 23.24 -2.66 7.49
CA THR A 453 23.23 -3.76 8.47
C THR A 453 22.77 -5.07 7.87
N ASN A 454 21.85 -5.02 6.91
CA ASN A 454 21.28 -6.20 6.27
C ASN A 454 21.18 -5.94 4.76
N SER A 455 21.46 -6.97 3.98
CA SER A 455 21.21 -6.98 2.53
C SER A 455 20.42 -8.22 2.15
N TYR A 456 19.56 -8.10 1.11
CA TYR A 456 18.67 -9.18 0.68
C TYR A 456 18.66 -9.28 -0.83
N GLN A 457 18.69 -10.51 -1.35
CA GLN A 457 18.52 -10.80 -2.77
C GLN A 457 17.45 -11.90 -2.94
N TYR A 458 16.71 -11.80 -4.03
CA TYR A 458 15.59 -12.70 -4.32
C TYR A 458 15.76 -13.29 -5.73
N ASP A 459 15.26 -14.53 -5.88
CA ASP A 459 15.02 -15.07 -7.22
C ASP A 459 13.82 -14.37 -7.88
N PRO A 460 13.52 -14.61 -9.17
CA PRO A 460 12.40 -13.95 -9.84
C PRO A 460 11.03 -14.15 -9.16
N TYR A 461 10.82 -15.23 -8.44
CA TYR A 461 9.55 -15.53 -7.77
C TYR A 461 9.52 -15.10 -6.30
N GLY A 462 10.61 -14.55 -5.76
CA GLY A 462 10.66 -13.99 -4.41
C GLY A 462 11.25 -14.90 -3.36
N ASN A 463 11.83 -16.05 -3.73
CA ASN A 463 12.62 -16.83 -2.79
C ASN A 463 13.90 -16.08 -2.44
N LEU A 464 14.19 -15.96 -1.15
CA LEU A 464 15.41 -15.33 -0.65
C LEU A 464 16.63 -16.16 -1.09
N THR A 465 17.55 -15.54 -1.83
CA THR A 465 18.77 -16.20 -2.34
C THR A 465 20.02 -15.76 -1.59
N SER A 466 20.00 -14.59 -1.00
CA SER A 466 21.05 -14.02 -0.13
C SER A 466 20.43 -13.17 0.96
N GLY A 467 21.09 -13.10 2.10
CA GLY A 467 20.57 -12.46 3.31
C GLY A 467 19.90 -13.47 4.23
N THR A 468 19.49 -13.03 5.39
CA THR A 468 18.86 -13.87 6.41
C THR A 468 17.48 -13.34 6.74
N ALA A 469 16.48 -14.20 6.75
CA ALA A 469 15.20 -13.91 7.38
C ALA A 469 15.42 -13.96 8.91
N ASP A 470 15.88 -12.85 9.47
CA ASP A 470 16.39 -12.76 10.85
C ASP A 470 15.30 -12.44 11.89
N GLY A 471 14.04 -12.27 11.45
CA GLY A 471 12.94 -11.81 12.30
C GLY A 471 13.03 -10.33 12.70
N VAL A 472 14.04 -9.60 12.20
CA VAL A 472 14.21 -8.16 12.43
C VAL A 472 13.43 -7.36 11.40
N ASN A 473 13.40 -7.85 10.17
CA ASN A 473 12.63 -7.27 9.08
C ASN A 473 11.77 -8.36 8.42
N TYR A 474 10.47 -8.15 8.41
CA TYR A 474 9.50 -9.06 7.77
C TYR A 474 9.18 -8.67 6.34
N TYR A 475 9.50 -7.44 5.93
CA TYR A 475 9.19 -6.92 4.60
C TYR A 475 10.34 -7.17 3.65
N GLY A 476 10.05 -7.86 2.56
CA GLY A 476 11.07 -8.33 1.63
C GLY A 476 10.68 -8.12 0.17
N TYR A 477 10.46 -9.23 -0.52
CA TYR A 477 10.09 -9.25 -1.94
C TYR A 477 8.85 -8.39 -2.21
N ASN A 478 8.92 -7.48 -3.20
CA ASN A 478 7.90 -6.49 -3.55
C ASN A 478 7.44 -5.61 -2.36
N GLY A 479 8.24 -5.48 -1.29
CA GLY A 479 7.92 -4.69 -0.10
C GLY A 479 6.85 -5.30 0.81
N GLU A 480 6.48 -6.56 0.59
CA GLU A 480 5.42 -7.25 1.33
C GLU A 480 5.99 -8.14 2.44
N SER A 481 5.18 -8.39 3.48
CA SER A 481 5.62 -9.17 4.63
C SER A 481 5.61 -10.67 4.34
N THR A 482 6.68 -11.36 4.79
CA THR A 482 6.81 -12.81 4.71
C THR A 482 6.93 -13.38 6.11
N ASN A 483 6.11 -14.37 6.43
CA ASN A 483 6.21 -15.08 7.69
C ASN A 483 7.42 -16.02 7.68
N VAL A 484 8.31 -15.85 8.63
CA VAL A 484 9.62 -16.56 8.67
C VAL A 484 9.47 -18.06 8.85
N LYS A 485 8.46 -18.53 9.60
CA LYS A 485 8.27 -19.96 9.89
C LYS A 485 7.58 -20.72 8.77
N THR A 486 6.65 -20.07 8.09
CA THR A 486 5.86 -20.71 7.01
C THR A 486 6.43 -20.40 5.62
N GLY A 487 7.26 -19.37 5.47
CA GLY A 487 7.73 -18.88 4.17
C GLY A 487 6.63 -18.23 3.31
N LEU A 488 5.42 -18.08 3.85
CA LEU A 488 4.28 -17.52 3.13
C LEU A 488 4.31 -16.00 3.17
N GLN A 489 4.14 -15.37 2.03
CA GLN A 489 4.03 -13.91 1.88
C GLN A 489 2.57 -13.48 2.00
N TYR A 490 2.29 -12.48 2.84
CA TYR A 490 0.95 -11.92 3.04
C TYR A 490 0.66 -10.85 1.99
N LEU A 491 -0.27 -11.13 1.09
CA LEU A 491 -0.73 -10.21 0.05
C LEU A 491 -2.21 -9.82 0.29
N ARG A 492 -2.52 -9.46 1.52
CA ARG A 492 -3.86 -9.04 1.99
C ARG A 492 -4.94 -10.10 1.78
N ALA A 493 -5.45 -10.24 0.57
CA ALA A 493 -6.51 -11.21 0.30
C ALA A 493 -6.06 -12.66 0.38
N ARG A 494 -4.81 -12.95 0.02
CA ARG A 494 -4.27 -14.31 -0.08
C ARG A 494 -2.83 -14.38 0.44
N TYR A 495 -2.40 -15.58 0.78
CA TYR A 495 -0.99 -15.88 1.04
C TYR A 495 -0.35 -16.51 -0.20
N TYR A 496 0.85 -16.05 -0.52
CA TYR A 496 1.64 -16.47 -1.65
C TYR A 496 2.80 -17.38 -1.19
N ASN A 497 2.97 -18.51 -1.88
CA ASN A 497 4.09 -19.42 -1.71
C ASN A 497 5.10 -19.20 -2.84
N ALA A 498 6.23 -18.57 -2.55
CA ALA A 498 7.26 -18.23 -3.54
C ALA A 498 7.94 -19.49 -4.13
N GLU A 499 8.09 -20.56 -3.36
CA GLU A 499 8.70 -21.82 -3.79
C GLU A 499 7.88 -22.47 -4.92
N ASN A 500 6.58 -22.53 -4.73
CA ASN A 500 5.66 -23.08 -5.72
C ASN A 500 5.26 -22.05 -6.81
N GLY A 501 5.41 -20.76 -6.54
CA GLY A 501 4.97 -19.67 -7.43
C GLY A 501 3.46 -19.54 -7.51
N THR A 502 2.74 -19.97 -6.45
CA THR A 502 1.28 -20.04 -6.41
C THR A 502 0.72 -19.44 -5.12
N PHE A 503 -0.53 -19.00 -5.17
CA PHE A 503 -1.31 -18.69 -3.99
C PHE A 503 -1.78 -19.98 -3.29
N THR A 504 -2.02 -19.89 -1.99
CA THR A 504 -2.56 -21.00 -1.17
C THR A 504 -4.07 -21.18 -1.34
N THR A 505 -4.77 -20.18 -1.88
CA THR A 505 -6.22 -20.17 -2.07
C THR A 505 -6.58 -19.76 -3.49
N GLU A 506 -7.75 -20.19 -3.91
CA GLU A 506 -8.32 -19.82 -5.21
C GLU A 506 -8.69 -18.33 -5.25
N ASP A 507 -8.44 -17.65 -6.36
CA ASP A 507 -8.85 -16.25 -6.54
C ASP A 507 -10.38 -16.14 -6.65
N SER A 508 -10.96 -15.15 -6.00
CA SER A 508 -12.37 -14.79 -6.19
C SER A 508 -12.62 -14.15 -7.57
N ASP A 509 -11.59 -13.58 -8.23
CA ASP A 509 -11.67 -13.11 -9.61
C ASP A 509 -11.60 -14.30 -10.59
N LEU A 510 -12.64 -14.45 -11.41
CA LEU A 510 -12.76 -15.55 -12.37
C LEU A 510 -11.89 -15.37 -13.62
N GLY A 511 -11.16 -14.25 -13.71
CA GLY A 511 -10.39 -13.90 -14.89
C GLY A 511 -11.27 -13.62 -16.14
N THR A 512 -10.64 -13.51 -17.28
CA THR A 512 -11.32 -13.19 -18.53
C THR A 512 -11.07 -14.21 -19.63
N THR A 513 -12.07 -14.45 -20.52
CA THR A 513 -11.92 -15.30 -21.69
C THR A 513 -10.99 -14.69 -22.76
N LYS A 514 -10.74 -13.38 -22.70
CA LYS A 514 -9.83 -12.68 -23.63
C LYS A 514 -8.36 -12.95 -23.30
N ASN A 515 -8.05 -13.25 -22.03
CA ASN A 515 -6.73 -13.68 -21.60
C ASN A 515 -6.88 -14.97 -20.78
N PRO A 516 -6.68 -16.16 -21.39
CA PRO A 516 -6.87 -17.44 -20.72
C PRO A 516 -5.99 -17.64 -19.48
N LEU A 517 -4.78 -17.06 -19.43
CA LEU A 517 -3.88 -17.16 -18.29
C LEU A 517 -4.49 -16.54 -17.01
N THR A 518 -5.34 -15.52 -17.15
CA THR A 518 -6.03 -14.93 -16.00
C THR A 518 -7.06 -15.87 -15.36
N ARG A 519 -7.39 -16.98 -16.03
CA ARG A 519 -8.30 -18.02 -15.51
C ARG A 519 -7.58 -19.06 -14.63
N ASN A 520 -6.25 -19.06 -14.62
CA ASN A 520 -5.50 -19.79 -13.61
C ASN A 520 -5.56 -18.98 -12.29
N ARG A 521 -6.42 -19.40 -11.40
CA ARG A 521 -6.76 -18.65 -10.16
C ARG A 521 -5.73 -18.84 -9.05
N TYR A 522 -4.66 -19.62 -9.29
CA TYR A 522 -3.58 -19.85 -8.34
C TYR A 522 -2.25 -19.25 -8.77
N ALA A 523 -2.04 -19.02 -10.06
CA ALA A 523 -0.77 -18.52 -10.58
C ALA A 523 -0.50 -17.08 -10.12
N TYR A 524 0.69 -16.85 -9.56
CA TYR A 524 1.14 -15.51 -9.18
C TYR A 524 1.49 -14.71 -10.45
N THR A 525 0.91 -13.52 -10.59
CA THR A 525 1.21 -12.53 -11.65
C THR A 525 1.20 -13.10 -13.08
N SER A 526 0.35 -14.11 -13.35
CA SER A 526 0.33 -14.84 -14.63
C SER A 526 1.71 -15.32 -15.08
N ASN A 527 2.54 -15.81 -14.13
CA ASN A 527 3.91 -16.30 -14.34
C ASN A 527 4.92 -15.25 -14.87
N ASN A 528 4.65 -13.98 -14.69
CA ASN A 528 5.58 -12.90 -15.04
C ASN A 528 5.91 -11.99 -13.82
N PRO A 529 6.55 -12.53 -12.79
CA PRO A 529 6.79 -11.80 -11.54
C PRO A 529 7.86 -10.72 -11.65
N VAL A 530 8.64 -10.70 -12.73
CA VAL A 530 9.63 -9.64 -13.00
C VAL A 530 8.96 -8.31 -13.36
N ASN A 531 7.84 -8.36 -14.08
CA ASN A 531 7.17 -7.19 -14.63
C ASN A 531 5.88 -6.83 -13.91
N TYR A 532 5.32 -7.75 -13.13
CA TYR A 532 4.07 -7.60 -12.42
C TYR A 532 4.23 -7.86 -10.94
N ASP A 533 3.36 -7.28 -10.14
CA ASP A 533 3.13 -7.55 -8.73
C ASP A 533 1.63 -7.70 -8.47
N ASP A 534 1.27 -8.32 -7.36
CA ASP A 534 -0.12 -8.43 -6.92
C ASP A 534 -0.24 -8.02 -5.45
N PRO A 535 -0.21 -6.71 -5.15
CA PRO A 535 -0.27 -6.22 -3.78
C PRO A 535 -1.62 -6.43 -3.10
N THR A 536 -2.67 -6.73 -3.86
CA THR A 536 -4.02 -6.96 -3.31
C THR A 536 -4.31 -8.44 -3.04
N GLY A 537 -3.52 -9.34 -3.63
CA GLY A 537 -3.80 -10.76 -3.65
C GLY A 537 -4.99 -11.17 -4.54
N HIS A 538 -5.45 -10.28 -5.44
CA HIS A 538 -6.55 -10.54 -6.41
C HIS A 538 -6.24 -10.09 -7.82
N SER A 539 -5.37 -9.09 -7.99
CA SER A 539 -5.19 -8.44 -9.29
C SER A 539 -3.73 -8.12 -9.52
N TRP A 540 -3.13 -8.74 -10.51
CA TRP A 540 -1.78 -8.40 -10.95
C TRP A 540 -1.81 -7.14 -11.84
N TRP A 541 -0.87 -6.25 -11.61
CA TRP A 541 -0.73 -5.00 -12.36
C TRP A 541 0.66 -4.89 -12.98
N LYS A 542 0.73 -4.42 -14.22
CA LYS A 542 2.01 -4.01 -14.78
C LYS A 542 2.54 -2.84 -13.93
N LYS A 543 3.79 -2.89 -13.45
CA LYS A 543 4.41 -1.82 -12.64
C LYS A 543 4.31 -0.44 -13.32
N ALA A 544 4.27 -0.39 -14.65
CA ALA A 544 3.93 0.82 -15.42
C ALA A 544 2.45 1.23 -15.31
N ALA A 545 1.52 0.32 -14.95
CA ALA A 545 0.10 0.67 -14.80
C ALA A 545 -0.19 1.43 -13.50
N SER A 546 0.67 1.30 -12.48
CA SER A 546 0.60 2.13 -11.28
C SER A 546 0.83 3.63 -11.58
N ALA A 547 1.64 3.94 -12.61
CA ALA A 547 1.81 5.30 -13.12
C ALA A 547 0.53 5.81 -13.81
N VAL A 548 -0.17 4.95 -14.57
CA VAL A 548 -1.47 5.29 -15.18
C VAL A 548 -2.53 5.54 -14.13
N LYS A 549 -2.55 4.71 -13.08
CA LYS A 549 -3.48 4.82 -11.96
C LYS A 549 -3.19 6.09 -11.14
N ARG A 550 -1.90 6.44 -10.94
CA ARG A 550 -1.48 7.72 -10.33
C ARG A 550 -1.93 8.92 -11.15
N VAL A 551 -1.73 8.91 -12.47
CA VAL A 551 -2.22 9.96 -13.37
C VAL A 551 -3.75 10.03 -13.34
N GLY A 552 -4.45 8.90 -13.36
CA GLY A 552 -5.90 8.82 -13.20
C GLY A 552 -6.39 9.41 -11.88
N LYS A 553 -5.73 9.08 -10.77
CA LYS A 553 -6.02 9.60 -9.42
C LYS A 553 -5.71 11.11 -9.32
N LYS A 554 -4.59 11.57 -9.90
CA LYS A 554 -4.25 13.02 -10.01
C LYS A 554 -5.26 13.78 -10.86
N ILE A 555 -5.74 13.21 -11.99
CA ILE A 555 -6.80 13.79 -12.80
C ILE A 555 -8.11 13.89 -12.00
N ALA A 556 -8.47 12.83 -11.27
CA ALA A 556 -9.67 12.83 -10.42
C ALA A 556 -9.56 13.85 -9.27
N ASN A 557 -8.41 13.95 -8.63
CA ASN A 557 -8.16 14.93 -7.56
C ASN A 557 -8.11 16.37 -8.10
N THR A 558 -7.49 16.57 -9.27
CA THR A 558 -7.52 17.88 -9.95
C THR A 558 -8.95 18.27 -10.31
N ALA A 559 -9.78 17.32 -10.78
CA ALA A 559 -11.20 17.55 -11.04
C ALA A 559 -11.95 17.92 -9.75
N LYS A 560 -11.72 17.22 -8.63
CA LYS A 560 -12.30 17.54 -7.31
C LYS A 560 -11.87 18.93 -6.83
N LYS A 561 -10.58 19.30 -6.93
CA LYS A 561 -10.07 20.64 -6.58
C LYS A 561 -10.73 21.74 -7.39
N VAL A 562 -10.87 21.49 -8.68
CA VAL A 562 -11.56 22.39 -9.60
C VAL A 562 -13.01 22.60 -9.18
N VAL A 563 -13.72 21.53 -8.83
CA VAL A 563 -15.10 21.59 -8.31
C VAL A 563 -15.15 22.42 -7.02
N LYS A 564 -14.26 22.18 -6.08
CA LYS A 564 -14.17 22.91 -4.81
C LYS A 564 -13.90 24.42 -5.05
N ASN A 565 -12.95 24.74 -5.93
CA ASN A 565 -12.63 26.13 -6.28
C ASN A 565 -13.78 26.84 -7.00
N VAL A 566 -14.53 26.13 -7.85
CA VAL A 566 -15.75 26.65 -8.48
C VAL A 566 -16.82 26.89 -7.43
N VAL A 567 -17.07 25.93 -6.53
CA VAL A 567 -18.05 26.08 -5.44
C VAL A 567 -17.68 27.24 -4.52
N ASN A 568 -16.43 27.40 -4.13
CA ASN A 568 -15.97 28.53 -3.30
C ASN A 568 -16.06 29.84 -4.03
N THR A 569 -15.73 29.88 -5.33
CA THR A 569 -15.89 31.05 -6.16
C THR A 569 -17.35 31.45 -6.26
N VAL A 570 -18.27 30.47 -6.43
CA VAL A 570 -19.72 30.70 -6.45
C VAL A 570 -20.23 31.25 -5.13
N LYS A 571 -19.82 30.64 -3.99
CA LYS A 571 -20.16 31.14 -2.65
C LYS A 571 -19.69 32.56 -2.42
N ASN A 572 -18.47 32.89 -2.83
CA ASN A 572 -17.93 34.26 -2.71
C ASN A 572 -18.62 35.26 -3.63
N VAL A 573 -18.97 34.83 -4.83
CA VAL A 573 -19.75 35.64 -5.77
C VAL A 573 -21.16 35.89 -5.23
N ALA A 574 -21.85 34.85 -4.74
CA ALA A 574 -23.16 34.99 -4.13
C ALA A 574 -23.13 35.95 -2.92
N LYS A 575 -22.11 35.82 -2.05
CA LYS A 575 -21.90 36.72 -0.91
C LYS A 575 -21.66 38.19 -1.36
N THR A 576 -20.90 38.38 -2.44
CA THR A 576 -20.63 39.70 -3.01
C THR A 576 -21.89 40.31 -3.63
N VAL A 577 -22.69 39.51 -4.35
CA VAL A 577 -23.98 39.97 -4.93
C VAL A 577 -24.96 40.36 -3.82
N VAL A 578 -25.12 39.49 -2.79
CA VAL A 578 -25.99 39.78 -1.64
C VAL A 578 -25.57 41.07 -0.93
N ASN A 579 -24.28 41.28 -0.70
CA ASN A 579 -23.77 42.50 -0.05
C ASN A 579 -23.95 43.71 -0.94
N THR A 580 -23.84 43.58 -2.27
CA THR A 580 -24.09 44.66 -3.21
C THR A 580 -25.57 45.04 -3.24
N VAL A 581 -26.47 44.04 -3.20
CA VAL A 581 -27.92 44.26 -3.09
C VAL A 581 -28.25 44.99 -1.78
N LYS A 582 -27.72 44.52 -0.62
CA LYS A 582 -27.92 45.18 0.68
C LYS A 582 -27.46 46.66 0.65
N LYS A 583 -26.28 46.96 0.09
CA LYS A 583 -25.76 48.31 -0.05
C LYS A 583 -26.63 49.17 -1.00
N ALA A 584 -27.10 48.60 -2.11
CA ALA A 584 -27.95 49.28 -3.06
C ALA A 584 -29.33 49.61 -2.45
N VAL A 585 -29.93 48.70 -1.68
CA VAL A 585 -31.19 48.90 -0.96
C VAL A 585 -31.01 49.98 0.13
N GLY A 586 -29.95 49.95 0.94
CA GLY A 586 -29.67 50.94 1.96
C GLY A 586 -29.44 52.35 1.35
N TRP A 587 -28.79 52.44 0.18
CA TRP A 587 -28.62 53.71 -0.54
C TRP A 587 -29.94 54.25 -1.07
N VAL A 588 -30.82 53.39 -1.62
CA VAL A 588 -32.17 53.78 -2.07
C VAL A 588 -33.03 54.29 -0.91
N GLN A 589 -32.97 53.61 0.23
CA GLN A 589 -33.73 54.01 1.45
C GLN A 589 -33.28 55.35 2.03
N ASN A 590 -31.96 55.66 1.99
CA ASN A 590 -31.41 56.79 2.71
C ASN A 590 -31.22 58.03 1.85
N THR A 591 -31.29 57.97 0.47
CA THR A 591 -30.79 59.06 -0.38
C THR A 591 -31.78 59.52 -1.44
N ALA A 592 -32.94 58.89 -1.62
CA ALA A 592 -33.70 59.10 -2.87
C ALA A 592 -34.81 60.18 -2.78
N LYS A 593 -34.52 61.34 -3.32
CA LYS A 593 -35.56 62.31 -3.73
C LYS A 593 -36.39 61.82 -4.93
N ASN A 594 -35.96 60.74 -5.64
CA ASN A 594 -36.70 60.17 -6.77
C ASN A 594 -36.49 58.63 -6.75
N PRO A 595 -37.40 57.84 -6.11
CA PRO A 595 -37.23 56.38 -5.88
C PRO A 595 -37.12 55.54 -7.15
N LYS A 596 -37.88 55.85 -8.21
CA LYS A 596 -37.87 55.09 -9.49
C LYS A 596 -36.49 55.12 -10.16
N LYS A 597 -35.85 56.29 -10.21
CA LYS A 597 -34.52 56.46 -10.85
C LYS A 597 -33.41 55.83 -10.03
N ALA A 598 -33.52 55.82 -8.70
CA ALA A 598 -32.59 55.18 -7.78
C ALA A 598 -32.67 53.64 -7.86
N ILE A 599 -33.87 53.07 -7.93
CA ILE A 599 -34.11 51.66 -8.13
C ILE A 599 -33.50 51.16 -9.44
N GLN A 600 -33.71 51.94 -10.56
CA GLN A 600 -33.12 51.56 -11.84
C GLN A 600 -31.59 51.56 -11.82
N LYS A 601 -30.96 52.55 -11.13
CA LYS A 601 -29.51 52.62 -10.97
C LYS A 601 -28.97 51.47 -10.12
N ALA A 602 -29.69 51.07 -9.06
CA ALA A 602 -29.35 49.90 -8.24
C ALA A 602 -29.46 48.58 -9.03
N LYS A 603 -30.53 48.41 -9.83
CA LYS A 603 -30.69 47.24 -10.73
C LYS A 603 -29.53 47.13 -11.71
N ASN A 604 -29.14 48.20 -12.36
CA ASN A 604 -28.02 48.23 -13.31
C ASN A 604 -26.68 47.86 -12.63
N ALA A 605 -26.44 48.35 -11.42
CA ALA A 605 -25.22 48.03 -10.65
C ALA A 605 -25.15 46.53 -10.29
N VAL A 606 -26.27 45.95 -9.86
CA VAL A 606 -26.38 44.52 -9.54
C VAL A 606 -26.20 43.67 -10.80
N GLN A 607 -26.84 44.02 -11.92
CA GLN A 607 -26.69 43.34 -13.20
C GLN A 607 -25.25 43.36 -13.72
N ASN A 608 -24.55 44.49 -13.58
CA ASN A 608 -23.15 44.60 -13.98
C ASN A 608 -22.24 43.69 -13.12
N LYS A 609 -22.47 43.65 -11.81
CA LYS A 609 -21.72 42.71 -10.93
C LYS A 609 -22.02 41.26 -11.24
N TYR A 610 -23.26 40.93 -11.58
CA TYR A 610 -23.65 39.58 -12.02
C TYR A 610 -22.95 39.18 -13.33
N ARG A 611 -22.89 40.05 -14.34
CA ARG A 611 -22.14 39.80 -15.58
C ARG A 611 -20.64 39.61 -15.33
N GLN A 612 -20.03 40.43 -14.46
CA GLN A 612 -18.63 40.27 -14.08
C GLN A 612 -18.37 38.91 -13.42
N ALA A 613 -19.30 38.47 -12.59
CA ALA A 613 -19.24 37.16 -11.93
C ALA A 613 -19.37 35.99 -12.91
N GLN A 614 -20.34 36.07 -13.85
CA GLN A 614 -20.49 35.10 -14.94
C GLN A 614 -19.23 34.99 -15.81
N ASN A 615 -18.63 36.13 -16.17
CA ASN A 615 -17.40 36.13 -16.97
C ASN A 615 -16.23 35.51 -16.24
N LYS A 616 -16.09 35.77 -14.93
CA LYS A 616 -15.06 35.11 -14.10
C LYS A 616 -15.26 33.62 -14.00
N LEU A 617 -16.51 33.15 -13.87
CA LEU A 617 -16.88 31.75 -13.85
C LEU A 617 -16.57 31.05 -15.18
N ASN A 618 -16.95 31.68 -16.30
CA ASN A 618 -16.69 31.15 -17.65
C ASN A 618 -15.18 31.05 -17.94
N ASN A 619 -14.41 32.06 -17.53
CA ASN A 619 -12.96 32.08 -17.71
C ASN A 619 -12.28 30.96 -16.87
N THR A 620 -12.75 30.71 -15.65
CA THR A 620 -12.27 29.62 -14.81
C THR A 620 -12.64 28.27 -15.44
N TYR A 621 -13.88 28.08 -15.90
CA TYR A 621 -14.32 26.89 -16.61
C TYR A 621 -13.48 26.61 -17.86
N ASN A 622 -13.23 27.65 -18.71
CA ASN A 622 -12.45 27.48 -19.94
C ASN A 622 -10.99 27.09 -19.66
N LYS A 623 -10.36 27.63 -18.59
CA LYS A 623 -9.02 27.18 -18.13
C LYS A 623 -8.99 25.73 -17.72
N ILE A 624 -10.05 25.25 -17.08
CA ILE A 624 -10.22 23.87 -16.63
C ILE A 624 -10.37 22.92 -17.81
N VAL A 625 -11.28 23.25 -18.74
CA VAL A 625 -11.51 22.47 -19.97
C VAL A 625 -10.23 22.38 -20.81
N SER A 626 -9.46 23.46 -20.88
CA SER A 626 -8.18 23.51 -21.60
C SER A 626 -7.15 22.58 -20.94
N LYS A 627 -6.95 22.68 -19.61
CA LYS A 627 -6.03 21.76 -18.88
C LYS A 627 -6.49 20.30 -18.95
N GLY A 628 -7.78 20.03 -18.77
CA GLY A 628 -8.34 18.69 -18.91
C GLY A 628 -8.14 18.13 -20.32
N SER A 629 -8.32 18.94 -21.35
CA SER A 629 -8.09 18.53 -22.75
C SER A 629 -6.63 18.29 -23.09
N GLN A 630 -5.69 18.98 -22.43
CA GLN A 630 -4.25 18.72 -22.57
C GLN A 630 -3.87 17.39 -21.93
N LEU A 631 -4.36 17.11 -20.71
CA LEU A 631 -4.14 15.83 -20.01
C LEU A 631 -4.78 14.66 -20.77
N ILE A 632 -5.97 14.84 -21.34
CA ILE A 632 -6.65 13.86 -22.18
C ILE A 632 -5.88 13.59 -23.47
N ARG A 633 -5.32 14.60 -24.13
CA ARG A 633 -4.47 14.43 -25.32
C ARG A 633 -3.21 13.64 -24.99
N TYR A 634 -2.52 13.99 -23.90
CA TYR A 634 -1.35 13.27 -23.42
C TYR A 634 -1.65 11.80 -23.13
N ALA A 635 -2.73 11.53 -22.38
CA ALA A 635 -3.12 10.17 -22.05
C ALA A 635 -3.56 9.38 -23.31
N LYS A 636 -4.27 9.97 -24.26
CA LYS A 636 -4.63 9.32 -25.54
C LYS A 636 -3.43 9.01 -26.41
N GLN A 637 -2.43 9.85 -26.41
CA GLN A 637 -1.22 9.66 -27.21
C GLN A 637 -0.36 8.53 -26.63
N LYS A 638 -0.34 8.40 -25.30
CA LYS A 638 0.51 7.42 -24.59
C LYS A 638 -0.16 6.04 -24.38
N TYR A 639 -1.49 5.95 -24.43
CA TYR A 639 -2.24 4.72 -24.05
C TYR A 639 -3.29 4.33 -25.09
N ALA A 640 -2.93 4.37 -26.37
CA ALA A 640 -3.84 4.08 -27.48
C ALA A 640 -4.50 2.69 -27.43
N GLU A 641 -3.90 1.73 -26.75
CA GLU A 641 -4.37 0.34 -26.68
C GLU A 641 -5.46 0.08 -25.60
N LYS A 642 -5.62 0.95 -24.60
CA LYS A 642 -6.67 0.82 -23.55
C LYS A 642 -7.86 1.74 -23.78
N LYS A 643 -8.31 1.83 -25.03
CA LYS A 643 -9.26 2.81 -25.55
C LYS A 643 -10.62 2.87 -24.83
N GLN A 644 -11.18 1.74 -24.36
CA GLN A 644 -12.53 1.69 -23.80
C GLN A 644 -12.64 2.25 -22.38
N GLN A 645 -11.83 1.80 -21.46
CA GLN A 645 -11.84 2.27 -20.06
C GLN A 645 -11.52 3.76 -19.96
N PHE A 646 -10.64 4.25 -20.83
CA PHE A 646 -10.30 5.67 -20.88
C PHE A 646 -11.43 6.51 -21.50
N THR A 647 -12.14 5.99 -22.51
CA THR A 647 -13.32 6.65 -23.12
C THR A 647 -14.46 6.76 -22.12
N ASP A 648 -14.69 5.74 -21.29
CA ASP A 648 -15.71 5.73 -20.24
C ASP A 648 -15.39 6.75 -19.14
N PHE A 649 -14.12 6.83 -18.73
CA PHE A 649 -13.65 7.84 -17.76
C PHE A 649 -13.78 9.26 -18.32
N VAL A 650 -13.39 9.50 -19.57
CA VAL A 650 -13.54 10.83 -20.22
C VAL A 650 -15.01 11.23 -20.33
N SER A 651 -15.89 10.27 -20.63
CA SER A 651 -17.34 10.48 -20.68
C SER A 651 -17.89 10.84 -19.30
N TYR A 652 -17.46 10.12 -18.25
CA TYR A 652 -17.83 10.41 -16.86
C TYR A 652 -17.39 11.82 -16.41
N VAL A 653 -16.12 12.19 -16.64
CA VAL A 653 -15.62 13.55 -16.30
C VAL A 653 -16.37 14.63 -17.06
N SER A 654 -16.66 14.41 -18.35
CA SER A 654 -17.41 15.35 -19.19
C SER A 654 -18.85 15.53 -18.71
N GLN A 655 -19.51 14.43 -18.33
CA GLN A 655 -20.89 14.46 -17.84
C GLN A 655 -20.96 15.16 -16.46
N ARG A 656 -20.08 14.83 -15.54
CA ARG A 656 -20.01 15.48 -14.21
C ARG A 656 -19.72 16.97 -14.32
N THR A 657 -18.85 17.38 -15.25
CA THR A 657 -18.57 18.80 -15.48
C THR A 657 -19.79 19.55 -16.00
N LYS A 658 -20.61 18.93 -16.88
CA LYS A 658 -21.89 19.49 -17.37
C LYS A 658 -22.93 19.60 -16.24
N GLU A 659 -23.07 18.59 -15.39
CA GLU A 659 -23.99 18.59 -14.24
C GLU A 659 -23.63 19.70 -13.24
N ILE A 660 -22.35 19.87 -12.92
CA ILE A 660 -21.86 20.93 -12.04
C ILE A 660 -22.17 22.32 -12.62
N ARG A 661 -21.95 22.51 -13.93
CA ARG A 661 -22.28 23.76 -14.60
C ARG A 661 -23.78 24.09 -14.53
N ALA A 662 -24.64 23.09 -14.75
CA ALA A 662 -26.09 23.25 -14.69
C ALA A 662 -26.58 23.53 -13.26
N ASN A 663 -26.01 22.88 -12.23
CA ASN A 663 -26.35 23.13 -10.84
C ASN A 663 -25.89 24.51 -10.36
N VAL A 664 -24.66 24.91 -10.71
CA VAL A 664 -24.15 26.27 -10.41
C VAL A 664 -24.98 27.35 -11.06
N SER A 665 -25.35 27.17 -12.31
CA SER A 665 -26.23 28.15 -13.01
C SER A 665 -27.61 28.22 -12.37
N ARG A 666 -28.21 27.09 -11.95
CA ARG A 666 -29.50 27.06 -11.25
C ARG A 666 -29.44 27.75 -9.88
N GLU A 667 -28.40 27.50 -9.08
CA GLU A 667 -28.23 28.14 -7.78
C GLU A 667 -28.01 29.66 -7.92
N LEU A 668 -27.22 30.11 -8.89
CA LEU A 668 -27.01 31.54 -9.17
C LEU A 668 -28.32 32.23 -9.60
N CYS A 669 -29.11 31.59 -10.48
CA CYS A 669 -30.44 32.10 -10.84
C CYS A 669 -31.38 32.16 -9.62
N SER A 670 -31.45 31.08 -8.83
CA SER A 670 -32.34 31.03 -7.66
C SER A 670 -31.97 32.02 -6.56
N VAL A 671 -30.68 32.30 -6.38
CA VAL A 671 -30.19 33.34 -5.41
C VAL A 671 -30.49 34.72 -5.90
N THR A 672 -30.35 34.99 -7.21
CA THR A 672 -30.67 36.29 -7.81
C THR A 672 -32.17 36.53 -7.84
N GLU A 673 -33.00 35.56 -8.20
CA GLU A 673 -34.45 35.66 -8.18
C GLU A 673 -34.97 35.85 -6.74
N ARG A 674 -34.52 35.08 -5.77
CA ARG A 674 -34.89 35.26 -4.35
C ARG A 674 -34.43 36.60 -3.77
N ALA A 675 -33.33 37.16 -4.25
CA ALA A 675 -32.86 38.49 -3.83
C ALA A 675 -33.68 39.63 -4.45
N PHE A 676 -34.28 39.41 -5.64
CA PHE A 676 -35.12 40.38 -6.31
C PHE A 676 -36.60 40.29 -5.91
N ASP A 677 -37.15 39.07 -5.76
CA ASP A 677 -38.60 38.89 -5.53
C ASP A 677 -39.01 39.05 -4.05
N LYS A 678 -38.14 38.81 -3.10
CA LYS A 678 -38.50 38.83 -1.66
C LYS A 678 -38.31 40.17 -0.94
N LYS A 679 -37.80 41.25 -1.57
CA LYS A 679 -37.45 42.47 -0.83
C LYS A 679 -37.78 43.82 -1.49
N ILE A 680 -38.57 43.84 -2.56
CA ILE A 680 -39.01 45.12 -3.16
C ILE A 680 -40.48 45.03 -3.51
N VAL A 681 -41.34 45.13 -2.49
CA VAL A 681 -42.79 45.35 -2.70
C VAL A 681 -43.05 46.81 -2.36
N SER A 682 -43.55 47.57 -3.33
CA SER A 682 -44.06 48.94 -3.06
C SER A 682 -45.54 48.79 -2.63
N ASN A 683 -45.92 49.37 -1.49
CA ASN A 683 -47.32 49.52 -1.13
C ASN A 683 -47.96 50.67 -1.91
N GLU A 684 -49.29 50.73 -1.92
CA GLU A 684 -50.09 51.70 -2.70
C GLU A 684 -49.78 53.18 -2.40
N ASN A 685 -48.99 53.47 -1.38
CA ASN A 685 -48.59 54.84 -0.98
C ASN A 685 -47.13 55.20 -1.34
N GLY A 686 -46.45 54.40 -2.17
CA GLY A 686 -45.10 54.69 -2.67
C GLY A 686 -43.94 54.59 -1.65
N LYS A 687 -44.19 54.02 -0.46
CA LYS A 687 -43.13 53.71 0.53
C LYS A 687 -42.66 52.27 0.36
N LEU A 688 -41.34 52.11 0.19
CA LEU A 688 -40.66 50.81 0.17
C LEU A 688 -40.73 50.16 1.56
N GLN A 689 -41.34 48.98 1.67
CA GLN A 689 -41.18 48.06 2.78
C GLN A 689 -40.16 46.96 2.37
N VAL A 690 -39.19 46.69 3.25
CA VAL A 690 -38.13 45.70 3.07
C VAL A 690 -38.55 44.37 3.70
#